data_bd4cebe2bdcc91d60aece8364f1648a0
#
_entry.id   bd4cebe2bdcc91d60aece8364f1648a0
#
_cell.length_a   1.000
_cell.length_b   1.000
_cell.length_c   1.000
_cell.angle_alpha   90.00
_cell.angle_beta   90.00
_cell.angle_gamma   90.00
#
_symmetry.space_group_name_H-M   'P 1'
#
loop_
_entity.id
_entity.type
_entity.pdbx_description
1 polymer ?
#
loop_
_entity_poly.entity_id
_entity_poly.type
_entity_poly.pdbx_seq_one_letter_code
_entity_poly.pdbx_strand_id
1 'polypeptide(L)'
;MTLATGYDPTSFESRLYAKWEASGVFQPSGQGEPYVILLPPPNVTGTLHMGHAFQQTLMDALVRYHRMRGFDTLWQVGTDHAGIATEMVVSRNLALEGKGETRDSLGRDAFIERVWEWKGQSGDTIERQMRRLGTSADWSRSVFTMDPMAADAVVEAFVRLHEEGLIYRGQRLVNWDPVLKTAISDLEVVNEEEDGHLWSISYPLADGSGALTVATTRPETMLGDTALMVHPEDERYAHLVGQRVRLPLSEREIPVIADAYVDREFGTGVVKVTPAHDFNDYQVGVRHALPLINVLTADAKINDNAPAKYRGLDRYDARKAVLADLEAAGLLVETKPHKLQVPRGDRTGQVIEPWLTDQWFVKMDDLAKRGMELVEGADGKPGEVKFVPPNWINTYRHWMENIQDWCISRQLWWGHRIPAWYDEAGNIFVGRDEAEVRAKHGLGADVALRQDPDVLETWFSSQLWPISTMGWPDEARMAERGFDRYVPSSVLVTGFDIIFFWVARMIMATDHLAGRVPFRDVYITGLVRDAHGQKMSKSKGNILDPLDLIDGISLDDLVAKRTTGLMQPKMAEKIGKATRKEFPDGIPAFGADALRFTIAALAGHGRDIKFDLGRAEGYKNFCNKLWNATRFVLMNTGDVGAVLDRDPESHPRGAPTGPEPATDAERWILARLADTAAEAERHFADYRFDLLSQALYEFAWNDFCDWFVELAKPALNGDDPEAAASTRHTLLFVLERLLRLLHPLIPFVTEELWQQVAPRLGIEGDTIMLQSYPRAADFPAADARAVADVEWLKAMVSALRRVRSELNVPPGKQVTLLLAGGNAGDRERMQRFASQVRFLNKVERIEFLGDGAEAPAAATAVVGDLKLLVPLEGLVDLDAERTRLDKELKRVAGEIAKCEAKLGNATFVRNAPAAVVEQERQRLTDWTAQHQALAAQRAKL
;
A
#
# COMPACT_ATOMS: atom_id res chain seq x y z
N MET A 1 1.53 39.94 -0.26
CA MET A 1 2.30 39.50 0.95
C MET A 1 3.63 38.96 0.49
N THR A 2 4.73 39.20 1.18
CA THR A 2 6.03 38.57 0.88
C THR A 2 6.05 37.18 1.46
N LEU A 3 6.45 36.19 0.64
CA LEU A 3 6.61 34.79 1.09
C LEU A 3 7.58 34.73 2.28
N ALA A 4 7.26 33.93 3.29
CA ALA A 4 8.11 33.75 4.49
C ALA A 4 9.54 33.35 4.13
N THR A 5 10.51 33.67 4.99
CA THR A 5 11.93 33.38 4.72
C THR A 5 12.30 31.92 4.72
N GLY A 6 11.52 31.07 5.39
CA GLY A 6 11.71 29.62 5.47
C GLY A 6 10.42 28.87 5.23
N TYR A 7 10.55 27.62 4.79
CA TYR A 7 9.45 26.66 4.67
C TYR A 7 9.04 26.14 6.04
N ASP A 8 7.81 26.42 6.44
CA ASP A 8 7.21 25.88 7.66
C ASP A 8 5.79 25.35 7.36
N PRO A 9 5.60 24.05 7.19
CA PRO A 9 4.32 23.45 6.85
C PRO A 9 3.24 23.70 7.91
N THR A 10 3.62 23.87 9.18
CA THR A 10 2.65 24.08 10.27
C THR A 10 1.91 25.41 10.13
N SER A 11 2.48 26.38 9.43
CA SER A 11 1.91 27.72 9.25
C SER A 11 0.74 27.76 8.26
N PHE A 12 0.61 26.78 7.35
CA PHE A 12 -0.41 26.84 6.29
C PHE A 12 -1.21 25.55 6.06
N GLU A 13 -0.71 24.36 6.37
CA GLU A 13 -1.39 23.11 6.02
C GLU A 13 -2.81 23.03 6.57
N SER A 14 -3.01 23.22 7.88
CA SER A 14 -4.35 23.15 8.48
C SER A 14 -5.29 24.26 7.99
N ARG A 15 -4.77 25.46 7.76
CA ARG A 15 -5.52 26.60 7.23
C ARG A 15 -6.01 26.33 5.79
N LEU A 16 -5.13 25.78 4.96
CA LEU A 16 -5.49 25.46 3.57
C LEU A 16 -6.53 24.36 3.51
N TYR A 17 -6.38 23.31 4.33
CA TYR A 17 -7.36 22.24 4.36
C TYR A 17 -8.75 22.72 4.77
N ALA A 18 -8.84 23.51 5.81
CA ALA A 18 -10.12 24.12 6.25
C ALA A 18 -10.75 25.01 5.17
N LYS A 19 -9.94 25.77 4.42
CA LYS A 19 -10.41 26.56 3.28
C LYS A 19 -10.98 25.67 2.16
N TRP A 20 -10.29 24.61 1.78
CA TRP A 20 -10.73 23.68 0.74
C TRP A 20 -12.04 22.99 1.13
N GLU A 21 -12.13 22.44 2.33
CA GLU A 21 -13.34 21.76 2.82
C GLU A 21 -14.54 22.71 2.84
N ALA A 22 -14.37 23.92 3.37
CA ALA A 22 -15.41 24.94 3.43
C ALA A 22 -15.88 25.43 2.05
N SER A 23 -15.00 25.42 1.04
CA SER A 23 -15.34 25.84 -0.33
C SER A 23 -16.14 24.80 -1.13
N GLY A 24 -16.27 23.56 -0.63
CA GLY A 24 -16.95 22.45 -1.32
C GLY A 24 -16.19 21.90 -2.53
N VAL A 25 -14.91 22.25 -2.72
CA VAL A 25 -14.10 21.85 -3.88
C VAL A 25 -13.86 20.33 -3.96
N PHE A 26 -14.10 19.60 -2.88
CA PHE A 26 -13.98 18.13 -2.82
C PHE A 26 -15.22 17.41 -3.35
N GLN A 27 -16.34 18.11 -3.51
CA GLN A 27 -17.58 17.54 -4.00
C GLN A 27 -17.52 17.27 -5.50
N PRO A 28 -18.24 16.23 -6.00
CA PRO A 28 -18.37 15.99 -7.43
C PRO A 28 -18.96 17.21 -8.13
N SER A 29 -18.43 17.54 -9.30
CA SER A 29 -18.92 18.66 -10.11
C SER A 29 -20.24 18.38 -10.82
N GLY A 30 -20.58 17.10 -10.99
CA GLY A 30 -21.69 16.62 -11.81
C GLY A 30 -21.47 16.80 -13.32
N GLN A 31 -20.29 17.24 -13.74
CA GLN A 31 -19.95 17.52 -15.15
C GLN A 31 -18.67 16.78 -15.56
N GLY A 32 -18.59 16.42 -16.84
CA GLY A 32 -17.49 15.65 -17.39
C GLY A 32 -17.65 14.13 -17.18
N GLU A 33 -16.64 13.40 -17.55
CA GLU A 33 -16.58 11.93 -17.32
C GLU A 33 -16.38 11.64 -15.84
N PRO A 34 -17.12 10.68 -15.26
CA PRO A 34 -16.96 10.35 -13.85
C PRO A 34 -15.63 9.64 -13.59
N TYR A 35 -14.95 10.03 -12.53
CA TYR A 35 -13.80 9.31 -11.97
C TYR A 35 -14.06 9.05 -10.48
N VAL A 36 -14.24 7.79 -10.14
CA VAL A 36 -14.70 7.38 -8.81
C VAL A 36 -13.70 6.48 -8.14
N ILE A 37 -13.37 6.77 -6.89
CA ILE A 37 -12.62 5.89 -6.02
C ILE A 37 -13.45 5.59 -4.77
N LEU A 38 -13.50 4.31 -4.41
CA LEU A 38 -14.06 3.86 -3.14
C LEU A 38 -12.91 3.67 -2.15
N LEU A 39 -12.95 4.38 -1.04
CA LEU A 39 -12.00 4.15 0.05
C LEU A 39 -12.25 2.76 0.66
N PRO A 40 -11.23 1.89 0.83
CA PRO A 40 -11.35 0.78 1.75
C PRO A 40 -11.68 1.31 3.14
N PRO A 41 -12.91 1.07 3.66
CA PRO A 41 -13.37 1.75 4.86
C PRO A 41 -12.55 1.30 6.08
N PRO A 42 -11.83 2.20 6.75
CA PRO A 42 -11.05 1.84 7.92
C PRO A 42 -11.93 1.32 9.05
N ASN A 43 -11.44 0.30 9.76
CA ASN A 43 -12.08 -0.26 10.95
C ASN A 43 -12.09 0.74 12.10
N VAL A 44 -13.23 0.89 12.79
CA VAL A 44 -13.35 1.76 13.98
C VAL A 44 -12.70 1.15 15.24
N THR A 45 -11.49 0.60 15.07
CA THR A 45 -10.74 -0.08 16.15
C THR A 45 -9.66 0.77 16.79
N GLY A 46 -9.57 2.04 16.43
CA GLY A 46 -8.60 3.00 16.97
C GLY A 46 -8.12 4.02 15.96
N THR A 47 -6.82 4.07 15.71
CA THR A 47 -6.16 5.04 14.83
C THR A 47 -5.67 4.41 13.54
N LEU A 48 -5.54 5.22 12.48
CA LEU A 48 -4.86 4.82 11.25
C LEU A 48 -3.36 4.61 11.50
N HIS A 49 -2.75 3.79 10.66
CA HIS A 49 -1.30 3.57 10.61
C HIS A 49 -0.75 3.84 9.21
N MET A 50 0.57 3.74 9.03
CA MET A 50 1.24 4.05 7.77
C MET A 50 0.72 3.27 6.56
N GLY A 51 0.22 2.05 6.74
CA GLY A 51 -0.43 1.29 5.64
C GLY A 51 -1.67 1.99 5.08
N HIS A 52 -2.50 2.56 5.94
CA HIS A 52 -3.66 3.36 5.53
C HIS A 52 -3.22 4.67 4.85
N ALA A 53 -2.27 5.40 5.47
CA ALA A 53 -1.75 6.64 4.90
C ALA A 53 -1.15 6.43 3.51
N PHE A 54 -0.49 5.28 3.29
CA PHE A 54 0.07 4.89 2.01
C PHE A 54 -1.00 4.81 0.93
N GLN A 55 -2.03 3.99 1.13
CA GLN A 55 -3.11 3.81 0.16
C GLN A 55 -3.91 5.11 -0.05
N GLN A 56 -4.23 5.82 1.03
CA GLN A 56 -4.99 7.08 0.96
C GLN A 56 -4.24 8.17 0.20
N THR A 57 -2.93 8.28 0.35
CA THR A 57 -2.12 9.24 -0.40
C THR A 57 -2.15 8.94 -1.90
N LEU A 58 -2.07 7.67 -2.31
CA LEU A 58 -2.12 7.28 -3.72
C LEU A 58 -3.51 7.53 -4.32
N MET A 59 -4.58 7.21 -3.58
CA MET A 59 -5.95 7.52 -3.97
C MET A 59 -6.17 9.02 -4.13
N ASP A 60 -5.68 9.83 -3.18
CA ASP A 60 -5.79 11.28 -3.24
C ASP A 60 -5.04 11.88 -4.43
N ALA A 61 -3.85 11.36 -4.73
CA ALA A 61 -3.09 11.78 -5.91
C ALA A 61 -3.87 11.51 -7.22
N LEU A 62 -4.52 10.35 -7.33
CA LEU A 62 -5.37 10.00 -8.47
C LEU A 62 -6.59 10.92 -8.57
N VAL A 63 -7.28 11.16 -7.46
CA VAL A 63 -8.46 12.04 -7.43
C VAL A 63 -8.09 13.47 -7.80
N ARG A 64 -7.02 14.04 -7.24
CA ARG A 64 -6.54 15.40 -7.56
C ARG A 64 -6.11 15.50 -9.02
N TYR A 65 -5.37 14.53 -9.53
CA TYR A 65 -4.97 14.49 -10.93
C TYR A 65 -6.18 14.50 -11.88
N HIS A 66 -7.17 13.62 -11.67
CA HIS A 66 -8.35 13.56 -12.53
C HIS A 66 -9.25 14.80 -12.38
N ARG A 67 -9.36 15.38 -11.17
CA ARG A 67 -10.05 16.68 -10.97
C ARG A 67 -9.41 17.77 -11.82
N MET A 68 -8.08 17.88 -11.81
CA MET A 68 -7.33 18.83 -12.64
C MET A 68 -7.43 18.50 -14.14
N ARG A 69 -7.79 17.28 -14.52
CA ARG A 69 -8.08 16.87 -15.91
C ARG A 69 -9.52 17.13 -16.33
N GLY A 70 -10.35 17.69 -15.46
CA GLY A 70 -11.74 18.04 -15.73
C GLY A 70 -12.74 16.91 -15.59
N PHE A 71 -12.37 15.81 -14.92
CA PHE A 71 -13.29 14.74 -14.58
C PHE A 71 -14.24 15.14 -13.45
N ASP A 72 -15.42 14.52 -13.44
CA ASP A 72 -16.34 14.55 -12.31
C ASP A 72 -15.86 13.57 -11.24
N THR A 73 -15.08 14.04 -10.29
CA THR A 73 -14.42 13.18 -9.32
C THR A 73 -15.27 12.95 -8.09
N LEU A 74 -15.45 11.68 -7.72
CA LEU A 74 -16.02 11.27 -6.44
C LEU A 74 -15.05 10.36 -5.70
N TRP A 75 -14.60 10.80 -4.54
CA TRP A 75 -13.94 9.91 -3.60
C TRP A 75 -14.90 9.58 -2.45
N GLN A 76 -15.53 8.40 -2.54
CA GLN A 76 -16.45 7.90 -1.54
C GLN A 76 -15.68 7.41 -0.32
N VAL A 77 -15.95 7.97 0.84
CA VAL A 77 -15.32 7.65 2.11
C VAL A 77 -16.33 7.08 3.11
N GLY A 78 -15.79 6.52 4.18
CA GLY A 78 -16.55 6.02 5.31
C GLY A 78 -15.70 5.13 6.20
N THR A 79 -16.35 4.43 7.12
CA THR A 79 -15.70 3.54 8.11
C THR A 79 -16.45 2.23 8.24
N ASP A 80 -15.74 1.18 8.64
CA ASP A 80 -16.27 -0.15 8.86
C ASP A 80 -16.46 -0.43 10.37
N HIS A 81 -17.57 -1.09 10.71
CA HIS A 81 -17.91 -1.45 12.09
C HIS A 81 -17.00 -2.52 12.69
N ALA A 82 -16.35 -3.35 11.86
CA ALA A 82 -15.34 -4.34 12.26
C ALA A 82 -15.77 -5.23 13.45
N GLY A 83 -16.84 -5.99 13.28
CA GLY A 83 -17.55 -6.76 14.30
C GLY A 83 -16.68 -7.28 15.47
N ILE A 84 -15.92 -8.37 15.24
CA ILE A 84 -15.07 -9.00 16.28
C ILE A 84 -14.07 -8.00 16.87
N ALA A 85 -13.35 -7.27 16.02
CA ALA A 85 -12.26 -6.41 16.48
C ALA A 85 -12.75 -5.25 17.36
N THR A 86 -13.88 -4.64 17.02
CA THR A 86 -14.45 -3.53 17.79
C THR A 86 -15.04 -4.04 19.11
N GLU A 87 -15.75 -5.18 19.09
CA GLU A 87 -16.28 -5.80 20.31
C GLU A 87 -15.17 -6.14 21.31
N MET A 88 -14.03 -6.68 20.82
CA MET A 88 -12.85 -6.94 21.66
C MET A 88 -12.23 -5.66 22.23
N VAL A 89 -12.12 -4.59 21.45
CA VAL A 89 -11.57 -3.31 21.91
C VAL A 89 -12.43 -2.75 23.05
N VAL A 90 -13.75 -2.74 22.88
CA VAL A 90 -14.67 -2.23 23.89
C VAL A 90 -14.67 -3.11 25.15
N SER A 91 -14.67 -4.44 25.00
CA SER A 91 -14.56 -5.37 26.14
C SER A 91 -13.29 -5.15 26.95
N ARG A 92 -12.16 -4.92 26.27
CA ARG A 92 -10.89 -4.59 26.92
C ARG A 92 -10.96 -3.23 27.64
N ASN A 93 -11.57 -2.22 27.03
CA ASN A 93 -11.70 -0.90 27.62
C ASN A 93 -12.55 -0.96 28.91
N LEU A 94 -13.62 -1.74 28.92
CA LEU A 94 -14.42 -2.01 30.11
C LEU A 94 -13.56 -2.62 31.24
N ALA A 95 -12.72 -3.60 30.92
CA ALA A 95 -11.79 -4.20 31.88
C ALA A 95 -10.78 -3.19 32.46
N LEU A 96 -10.27 -2.28 31.62
CA LEU A 96 -9.33 -1.22 32.04
C LEU A 96 -9.98 -0.14 32.92
N GLU A 97 -11.29 0.10 32.79
CA GLU A 97 -12.03 1.04 33.68
C GLU A 97 -12.06 0.57 35.14
N GLY A 98 -11.79 -0.69 35.40
CA GLY A 98 -11.69 -1.23 36.77
C GLY A 98 -13.01 -1.30 37.55
N LYS A 99 -14.16 -1.11 36.87
CA LYS A 99 -15.50 -1.16 37.51
C LYS A 99 -16.05 -2.58 37.65
N GLY A 100 -15.35 -3.59 37.15
CA GLY A 100 -15.79 -4.98 37.12
C GLY A 100 -16.90 -5.27 36.10
N GLU A 101 -17.20 -4.32 35.21
CA GLU A 101 -18.17 -4.50 34.15
C GLU A 101 -17.57 -5.38 33.03
N THR A 102 -18.39 -6.29 32.53
CA THR A 102 -18.04 -7.15 31.38
C THR A 102 -19.17 -7.08 30.36
N ARG A 103 -18.90 -7.54 29.13
CA ARG A 103 -19.94 -7.70 28.12
C ARG A 103 -21.18 -8.39 28.69
N ASP A 104 -20.99 -9.55 29.31
CA ASP A 104 -22.09 -10.38 29.80
C ASP A 104 -22.82 -9.75 31.01
N SER A 105 -22.11 -9.02 31.88
CA SER A 105 -22.75 -8.33 33.02
C SER A 105 -23.59 -7.11 32.59
N LEU A 106 -23.22 -6.43 31.51
CA LEU A 106 -23.98 -5.31 30.95
C LEU A 106 -25.24 -5.76 30.20
N GLY A 107 -25.19 -6.93 29.58
CA GLY A 107 -26.21 -7.37 28.63
C GLY A 107 -26.07 -6.70 27.24
N ARG A 108 -26.80 -7.23 26.25
CA ARG A 108 -26.62 -6.86 24.84
C ARG A 108 -26.83 -5.37 24.59
N ASP A 109 -27.93 -4.80 25.03
CA ASP A 109 -28.30 -3.43 24.69
C ASP A 109 -27.31 -2.40 25.26
N ALA A 110 -27.00 -2.51 26.56
CA ALA A 110 -26.04 -1.61 27.22
C ALA A 110 -24.62 -1.77 26.66
N PHE A 111 -24.22 -2.99 26.28
CA PHE A 111 -22.93 -3.21 25.65
C PHE A 111 -22.86 -2.56 24.25
N ILE A 112 -23.92 -2.69 23.45
CA ILE A 112 -24.02 -2.05 22.12
C ILE A 112 -23.96 -0.53 22.25
N GLU A 113 -24.60 0.08 23.26
CA GLU A 113 -24.48 1.53 23.52
C GLU A 113 -23.01 1.93 23.77
N ARG A 114 -22.28 1.16 24.55
CA ARG A 114 -20.83 1.40 24.77
C ARG A 114 -20.01 1.28 23.47
N VAL A 115 -20.40 0.39 22.57
CA VAL A 115 -19.74 0.28 21.25
C VAL A 115 -20.03 1.51 20.39
N TRP A 116 -21.26 2.04 20.41
CA TRP A 116 -21.59 3.29 19.70
C TRP A 116 -20.81 4.49 20.24
N GLU A 117 -20.64 4.62 21.54
CA GLU A 117 -19.80 5.65 22.16
C GLU A 117 -18.35 5.55 21.67
N TRP A 118 -17.80 4.34 21.66
CA TRP A 118 -16.46 4.09 21.13
C TRP A 118 -16.34 4.44 19.63
N LYS A 119 -17.34 4.07 18.82
CA LYS A 119 -17.40 4.40 17.38
C LYS A 119 -17.29 5.91 17.16
N GLY A 120 -17.99 6.72 17.94
CA GLY A 120 -17.89 8.17 17.85
C GLY A 120 -16.43 8.63 18.03
N GLN A 121 -15.79 8.22 19.11
CA GLN A 121 -14.41 8.60 19.42
C GLN A 121 -13.38 8.12 18.38
N SER A 122 -13.49 6.87 17.93
CA SER A 122 -12.58 6.28 16.97
C SER A 122 -12.78 6.87 15.57
N GLY A 123 -14.03 7.04 15.12
CA GLY A 123 -14.37 7.63 13.83
C GLY A 123 -13.85 9.06 13.68
N ASP A 124 -14.08 9.89 14.68
CA ASP A 124 -13.58 11.28 14.70
C ASP A 124 -12.05 11.35 14.61
N THR A 125 -11.37 10.41 15.25
CA THR A 125 -9.90 10.31 15.19
C THR A 125 -9.43 9.94 13.79
N ILE A 126 -10.03 8.93 13.18
CA ILE A 126 -9.73 8.48 11.82
C ILE A 126 -9.93 9.62 10.80
N GLU A 127 -11.07 10.29 10.84
CA GLU A 127 -11.36 11.40 9.94
C GLU A 127 -10.39 12.58 10.14
N ARG A 128 -10.02 12.90 11.37
CA ARG A 128 -9.02 13.93 11.65
C ARG A 128 -7.64 13.56 11.08
N GLN A 129 -7.22 12.29 11.19
CA GLN A 129 -5.98 11.81 10.58
C GLN A 129 -6.02 11.94 9.06
N MET A 130 -7.13 11.58 8.43
CA MET A 130 -7.31 11.72 6.98
C MET A 130 -7.26 13.18 6.52
N ARG A 131 -7.96 14.07 7.22
CA ARG A 131 -7.91 15.52 6.93
C ARG A 131 -6.50 16.08 7.08
N ARG A 132 -5.77 15.66 8.11
CA ARG A 132 -4.40 16.13 8.35
C ARG A 132 -3.42 15.62 7.28
N LEU A 133 -3.67 14.45 6.70
CA LEU A 133 -2.93 13.90 5.56
C LEU A 133 -3.25 14.65 4.24
N GLY A 134 -4.33 15.40 4.18
CA GLY A 134 -4.75 16.16 3.00
C GLY A 134 -5.75 15.45 2.10
N THR A 135 -6.47 14.47 2.62
CA THR A 135 -7.47 13.69 1.87
C THR A 135 -8.56 14.59 1.31
N SER A 136 -8.69 14.65 -0.04
CA SER A 136 -9.65 15.49 -0.74
C SER A 136 -10.97 14.76 -1.03
N ALA A 137 -11.57 14.19 0.02
CA ALA A 137 -12.80 13.42 -0.05
C ALA A 137 -14.04 14.27 0.20
N ASP A 138 -15.17 13.88 -0.38
CA ASP A 138 -16.48 14.48 -0.07
C ASP A 138 -17.00 13.93 1.26
N TRP A 139 -16.70 14.62 2.34
CA TRP A 139 -17.09 14.25 3.70
C TRP A 139 -18.61 14.23 3.92
N SER A 140 -19.38 14.99 3.13
CA SER A 140 -20.85 14.98 3.22
C SER A 140 -21.46 13.64 2.80
N ARG A 141 -20.70 12.82 2.09
CA ARG A 141 -21.10 11.48 1.64
C ARG A 141 -20.52 10.34 2.48
N SER A 142 -19.83 10.65 3.60
CA SER A 142 -19.27 9.62 4.49
C SER A 142 -20.35 8.64 4.95
N VAL A 143 -20.04 7.33 4.88
CA VAL A 143 -20.95 6.24 5.25
C VAL A 143 -20.27 5.34 6.28
N PHE A 144 -20.99 5.04 7.35
CA PHE A 144 -20.61 3.99 8.28
C PHE A 144 -21.37 2.70 7.92
N THR A 145 -20.71 1.55 7.91
CA THR A 145 -21.32 0.28 7.49
C THR A 145 -22.55 -0.16 8.31
N MET A 146 -22.79 0.48 9.48
CA MET A 146 -24.00 0.27 10.29
C MET A 146 -25.04 1.40 10.17
N ASP A 147 -24.82 2.38 9.28
CA ASP A 147 -25.83 3.41 9.02
C ASP A 147 -27.09 2.78 8.42
N PRO A 148 -28.28 3.36 8.63
CA PRO A 148 -29.56 2.79 8.14
C PRO A 148 -29.53 2.43 6.65
N MET A 149 -28.97 3.28 5.80
CA MET A 149 -28.85 3.03 4.37
C MET A 149 -28.01 1.77 4.06
N ALA A 150 -26.90 1.59 4.76
CA ALA A 150 -26.05 0.42 4.60
C ALA A 150 -26.70 -0.84 5.20
N ALA A 151 -27.40 -0.69 6.32
CA ALA A 151 -28.15 -1.78 6.96
C ALA A 151 -29.31 -2.29 6.06
N ASP A 152 -30.04 -1.39 5.42
CA ASP A 152 -31.09 -1.76 4.45
C ASP A 152 -30.52 -2.60 3.30
N ALA A 153 -29.33 -2.24 2.79
CA ALA A 153 -28.65 -2.99 1.74
C ALA A 153 -28.24 -4.40 2.21
N VAL A 154 -27.76 -4.52 3.44
CA VAL A 154 -27.36 -5.81 4.03
C VAL A 154 -28.56 -6.74 4.19
N VAL A 155 -29.67 -6.22 4.73
CA VAL A 155 -30.92 -6.99 4.90
C VAL A 155 -31.45 -7.43 3.55
N GLU A 156 -31.50 -6.54 2.57
CA GLU A 156 -31.99 -6.85 1.22
C GLU A 156 -31.13 -7.92 0.54
N ALA A 157 -29.79 -7.80 0.62
CA ALA A 157 -28.88 -8.78 0.06
C ALA A 157 -29.08 -10.17 0.69
N PHE A 158 -29.21 -10.24 2.02
CA PHE A 158 -29.45 -11.50 2.71
C PHE A 158 -30.78 -12.15 2.28
N VAL A 159 -31.85 -11.37 2.26
CA VAL A 159 -33.18 -11.87 1.91
C VAL A 159 -33.20 -12.37 0.47
N ARG A 160 -32.69 -11.62 -0.50
CA ARG A 160 -32.63 -12.04 -1.92
C ARG A 160 -31.83 -13.33 -2.10
N LEU A 161 -30.61 -13.37 -1.56
CA LEU A 161 -29.76 -14.55 -1.67
C LEU A 161 -30.38 -15.78 -1.02
N HIS A 162 -31.13 -15.60 0.08
CA HIS A 162 -31.88 -16.69 0.70
C HIS A 162 -33.06 -17.16 -0.16
N GLU A 163 -33.83 -16.23 -0.73
CA GLU A 163 -34.95 -16.55 -1.61
C GLU A 163 -34.52 -17.30 -2.89
N GLU A 164 -33.32 -17.00 -3.38
CA GLU A 164 -32.66 -17.67 -4.49
C GLU A 164 -32.03 -19.03 -4.11
N GLY A 165 -32.05 -19.39 -2.82
CA GLY A 165 -31.46 -20.62 -2.29
C GLY A 165 -29.93 -20.65 -2.23
N LEU A 166 -29.30 -19.48 -2.35
CA LEU A 166 -27.86 -19.31 -2.19
C LEU A 166 -27.44 -19.20 -0.71
N ILE A 167 -28.30 -18.63 0.14
CA ILE A 167 -28.09 -18.65 1.60
C ILE A 167 -28.86 -19.79 2.21
N TYR A 168 -28.22 -20.55 3.07
CA TYR A 168 -28.83 -21.65 3.82
C TYR A 168 -28.26 -21.73 5.23
N ARG A 169 -29.00 -22.39 6.15
CA ARG A 169 -28.51 -22.73 7.49
C ARG A 169 -28.23 -24.23 7.55
N GLY A 170 -27.06 -24.58 8.07
CA GLY A 170 -26.69 -26.00 8.17
C GLY A 170 -25.57 -26.24 9.16
N GLN A 171 -25.41 -27.51 9.53
CA GLN A 171 -24.35 -27.96 10.44
C GLN A 171 -23.09 -28.30 9.63
N ARG A 172 -22.00 -27.57 9.91
CA ARG A 172 -20.69 -27.81 9.30
C ARG A 172 -19.57 -27.52 10.31
N LEU A 173 -18.37 -28.02 10.00
CA LEU A 173 -17.15 -27.57 10.70
C LEU A 173 -16.82 -26.13 10.33
N VAL A 174 -16.51 -25.34 11.34
CA VAL A 174 -16.00 -23.95 11.22
C VAL A 174 -14.76 -23.78 12.09
N ASN A 175 -13.94 -22.79 11.75
CA ASN A 175 -12.90 -22.31 12.65
C ASN A 175 -13.56 -21.61 13.84
N TRP A 176 -13.33 -22.13 15.03
CA TRP A 176 -13.97 -21.64 16.25
C TRP A 176 -12.96 -21.11 17.26
N ASP A 177 -13.13 -19.88 17.68
CA ASP A 177 -12.36 -19.31 18.79
C ASP A 177 -13.06 -19.62 20.11
N PRO A 178 -12.45 -20.46 20.98
CA PRO A 178 -13.12 -20.90 22.23
C PRO A 178 -13.14 -19.82 23.32
N VAL A 179 -12.33 -18.75 23.19
CA VAL A 179 -12.33 -17.60 24.10
C VAL A 179 -13.42 -16.60 23.73
N LEU A 180 -13.51 -16.26 22.44
CA LEU A 180 -14.58 -15.39 21.92
C LEU A 180 -15.92 -16.11 21.80
N LYS A 181 -15.91 -17.45 21.76
CA LYS A 181 -17.08 -18.31 21.54
C LYS A 181 -17.85 -17.97 20.28
N THR A 182 -17.10 -17.79 19.21
CA THR A 182 -17.65 -17.46 17.87
C THR A 182 -16.86 -18.15 16.77
N ALA A 183 -17.53 -18.40 15.64
CA ALA A 183 -16.87 -18.70 14.39
C ALA A 183 -15.99 -17.53 13.95
N ILE A 184 -14.83 -17.82 13.38
CA ILE A 184 -13.93 -16.85 12.78
C ILE A 184 -13.63 -17.23 11.32
N SER A 185 -13.19 -16.26 10.54
CA SER A 185 -12.80 -16.51 9.15
C SER A 185 -11.40 -17.11 9.07
N ASP A 186 -11.10 -17.77 7.95
CA ASP A 186 -9.77 -18.38 7.70
C ASP A 186 -8.63 -17.36 7.78
N LEU A 187 -8.90 -16.08 7.47
CA LEU A 187 -7.93 -14.97 7.60
C LEU A 187 -7.54 -14.65 9.04
N GLU A 188 -8.42 -14.94 9.95
CA GLU A 188 -8.21 -14.67 11.38
C GLU A 188 -7.49 -15.83 12.05
N VAL A 189 -7.12 -16.86 11.25
CA VAL A 189 -6.32 -18.02 11.71
C VAL A 189 -4.88 -17.89 11.22
N VAL A 190 -3.94 -17.82 12.17
CA VAL A 190 -2.50 -17.81 11.90
C VAL A 190 -1.90 -19.12 12.33
N ASN A 191 -1.23 -19.82 11.42
CA ASN A 191 -0.50 -21.03 11.76
C ASN A 191 0.88 -20.68 12.33
N GLU A 192 1.16 -21.12 13.55
CA GLU A 192 2.44 -20.93 14.23
C GLU A 192 3.15 -22.27 14.42
N GLU A 193 4.46 -22.29 14.11
CA GLU A 193 5.27 -23.50 14.36
C GLU A 193 5.58 -23.60 15.86
N GLU A 194 5.21 -24.74 16.46
CA GLU A 194 5.45 -25.02 17.88
C GLU A 194 6.08 -26.41 18.05
N ASP A 195 6.89 -26.54 19.07
CA ASP A 195 7.42 -27.84 19.52
C ASP A 195 6.33 -28.62 20.25
N GLY A 196 6.00 -29.78 19.73
CA GLY A 196 4.98 -30.67 20.28
C GLY A 196 5.40 -32.14 20.22
N HIS A 197 4.42 -32.99 20.23
CA HIS A 197 4.65 -34.44 20.20
C HIS A 197 3.71 -35.15 19.24
N LEU A 198 4.16 -36.26 18.72
CA LEU A 198 3.37 -37.24 17.99
C LEU A 198 3.25 -38.48 18.86
N TRP A 199 2.04 -38.84 19.23
CA TRP A 199 1.75 -40.01 20.08
C TRP A 199 1.21 -41.15 19.25
N SER A 200 1.87 -42.31 19.38
CA SER A 200 1.45 -43.56 18.76
C SER A 200 0.57 -44.34 19.72
N ILE A 201 -0.67 -44.63 19.32
CA ILE A 201 -1.71 -45.25 20.16
C ILE A 201 -2.17 -46.55 19.49
N SER A 202 -2.25 -47.62 20.28
CA SER A 202 -2.73 -48.95 19.85
C SER A 202 -4.24 -49.06 19.98
N TYR A 203 -4.89 -49.44 18.89
CA TYR A 203 -6.34 -49.70 18.79
C TYR A 203 -6.53 -51.21 18.60
N PRO A 204 -6.94 -51.97 19.64
CA PRO A 204 -7.11 -53.43 19.53
C PRO A 204 -8.23 -53.79 18.55
N LEU A 205 -8.05 -54.80 17.75
CA LEU A 205 -9.11 -55.38 16.95
C LEU A 205 -10.23 -55.95 17.85
N ALA A 206 -11.47 -55.76 17.46
CA ALA A 206 -12.63 -56.16 18.26
C ALA A 206 -12.66 -57.69 18.52
N ASP A 207 -12.14 -58.50 17.58
CA ASP A 207 -12.02 -59.97 17.68
C ASP A 207 -10.82 -60.43 18.51
N GLY A 208 -9.95 -59.50 18.94
CA GLY A 208 -8.76 -59.80 19.73
C GLY A 208 -7.57 -60.39 18.94
N SER A 209 -7.62 -60.41 17.59
CA SER A 209 -6.58 -60.98 16.73
C SER A 209 -5.34 -60.12 16.56
N GLY A 210 -5.38 -58.86 17.00
CA GLY A 210 -4.25 -57.95 16.89
C GLY A 210 -4.63 -56.50 17.24
N ALA A 211 -3.87 -55.56 16.74
CA ALA A 211 -4.13 -54.12 16.94
C ALA A 211 -3.60 -53.29 15.76
N LEU A 212 -4.21 -52.16 15.51
CA LEU A 212 -3.71 -51.12 14.62
C LEU A 212 -3.14 -49.97 15.43
N THR A 213 -2.00 -49.43 14.99
CA THR A 213 -1.36 -48.28 15.67
C THR A 213 -1.58 -47.02 14.85
N VAL A 214 -2.15 -45.97 15.45
CA VAL A 214 -2.29 -44.65 14.88
C VAL A 214 -1.32 -43.68 15.51
N ALA A 215 -0.87 -42.69 14.77
CA ALA A 215 -0.06 -41.59 15.30
C ALA A 215 -0.88 -40.26 15.24
N THR A 216 -0.95 -39.55 16.37
CA THR A 216 -1.76 -38.33 16.47
C THR A 216 -1.04 -37.24 17.26
N THR A 217 -1.29 -35.97 16.89
CA THR A 217 -0.85 -34.80 17.65
C THR A 217 -1.93 -34.33 18.64
N ARG A 218 -3.15 -34.90 18.58
CA ARG A 218 -4.33 -34.48 19.35
C ARG A 218 -5.03 -35.67 20.01
N PRO A 219 -4.39 -36.30 21.02
CA PRO A 219 -4.98 -37.51 21.65
C PRO A 219 -6.32 -37.26 22.34
N GLU A 220 -6.62 -36.04 22.80
CA GLU A 220 -7.90 -35.70 23.43
C GLU A 220 -9.09 -35.86 22.46
N THR A 221 -8.90 -35.61 21.16
CA THR A 221 -9.99 -35.75 20.18
C THR A 221 -10.28 -37.20 19.80
N MET A 222 -9.40 -38.14 20.20
CA MET A 222 -9.59 -39.56 20.01
C MET A 222 -10.94 -40.06 20.55
N LEU A 223 -11.42 -39.44 21.62
CA LEU A 223 -12.72 -39.77 22.22
C LEU A 223 -13.92 -39.60 21.27
N GLY A 224 -13.73 -38.84 20.18
CA GLY A 224 -14.71 -38.59 19.11
C GLY A 224 -14.43 -39.37 17.83
N ASP A 225 -13.46 -40.28 17.80
CA ASP A 225 -13.17 -41.08 16.59
C ASP A 225 -14.35 -41.92 16.16
N THR A 226 -14.56 -42.01 14.83
CA THR A 226 -15.66 -42.77 14.23
C THR A 226 -15.22 -43.82 13.22
N ALA A 227 -13.94 -43.80 12.83
CA ALA A 227 -13.28 -44.84 12.02
C ALA A 227 -11.76 -44.77 12.17
N LEU A 228 -11.08 -45.82 11.76
CA LEU A 228 -9.69 -45.82 11.31
C LEU A 228 -9.67 -45.93 9.79
N MET A 229 -8.77 -45.17 9.12
CA MET A 229 -8.62 -45.29 7.66
C MET A 229 -7.23 -45.77 7.28
N VAL A 230 -7.17 -46.58 6.23
CA VAL A 230 -5.94 -47.09 5.61
C VAL A 230 -6.00 -46.83 4.11
N HIS A 231 -4.85 -46.78 3.45
CA HIS A 231 -4.85 -46.65 1.99
C HIS A 231 -5.35 -47.94 1.34
N PRO A 232 -6.23 -47.93 0.31
CA PRO A 232 -6.80 -49.13 -0.29
C PRO A 232 -5.75 -50.05 -0.90
N GLU A 233 -4.61 -49.53 -1.33
CA GLU A 233 -3.49 -50.31 -1.90
C GLU A 233 -2.41 -50.66 -0.88
N ASP A 234 -2.60 -50.38 0.41
CA ASP A 234 -1.62 -50.75 1.43
C ASP A 234 -1.79 -52.22 1.84
N GLU A 235 -0.93 -53.07 1.31
CA GLU A 235 -0.96 -54.54 1.55
C GLU A 235 -0.84 -54.92 3.05
N ARG A 236 -0.28 -54.03 3.87
CA ARG A 236 -0.15 -54.26 5.32
C ARG A 236 -1.52 -54.32 6.01
N TYR A 237 -2.49 -53.57 5.51
CA TYR A 237 -3.75 -53.32 6.19
C TYR A 237 -5.00 -53.57 5.33
N ALA A 238 -4.87 -53.82 4.03
CA ALA A 238 -6.01 -54.00 3.12
C ALA A 238 -6.94 -55.15 3.57
N HIS A 239 -6.37 -56.19 4.19
CA HIS A 239 -7.18 -57.33 4.69
C HIS A 239 -7.98 -57.01 5.95
N LEU A 240 -7.73 -55.86 6.61
CA LEU A 240 -8.44 -55.42 7.82
C LEU A 240 -9.63 -54.49 7.48
N VAL A 241 -9.73 -54.00 6.24
CA VAL A 241 -10.85 -53.17 5.80
C VAL A 241 -12.19 -53.88 6.03
N GLY A 242 -13.11 -53.18 6.67
CA GLY A 242 -14.43 -53.70 7.07
C GLY A 242 -14.43 -54.35 8.45
N GLN A 243 -13.28 -54.65 9.05
CA GLN A 243 -13.20 -55.08 10.45
C GLN A 243 -13.43 -53.90 11.41
N ARG A 244 -13.58 -54.23 12.69
CA ARG A 244 -13.79 -53.24 13.76
C ARG A 244 -12.62 -53.25 14.74
N VAL A 245 -12.34 -52.08 15.28
CA VAL A 245 -11.39 -51.89 16.40
C VAL A 245 -12.15 -51.33 17.61
N ARG A 246 -11.66 -51.64 18.80
CA ARG A 246 -12.13 -51.02 20.04
C ARG A 246 -11.50 -49.67 20.19
N LEU A 247 -12.33 -48.64 20.34
CA LEU A 247 -11.84 -47.28 20.61
C LEU A 247 -11.20 -47.28 22.03
N PRO A 248 -9.90 -46.94 22.17
CA PRO A 248 -9.27 -46.88 23.48
C PRO A 248 -10.03 -46.01 24.47
N LEU A 249 -10.05 -46.41 25.74
CA LEU A 249 -10.70 -45.67 26.84
C LEU A 249 -12.22 -45.47 26.69
N SER A 250 -12.84 -46.23 25.78
CA SER A 250 -14.30 -46.18 25.50
C SER A 250 -14.84 -47.62 25.28
N GLU A 251 -16.16 -47.76 25.40
CA GLU A 251 -16.84 -49.03 25.07
C GLU A 251 -17.23 -49.10 23.57
N ARG A 252 -16.94 -48.07 22.77
CA ARG A 252 -17.33 -48.04 21.37
C ARG A 252 -16.37 -48.85 20.51
N GLU A 253 -16.95 -49.47 19.48
CA GLU A 253 -16.21 -50.09 18.37
C GLU A 253 -16.42 -49.26 17.10
N ILE A 254 -15.35 -49.04 16.38
CA ILE A 254 -15.33 -48.23 15.14
C ILE A 254 -14.78 -49.05 13.96
N PRO A 255 -15.26 -48.81 12.73
CA PRO A 255 -14.82 -49.59 11.56
C PRO A 255 -13.43 -49.17 11.07
N VAL A 256 -12.74 -50.08 10.39
CA VAL A 256 -11.60 -49.81 9.53
C VAL A 256 -12.11 -49.57 8.11
N ILE A 257 -11.83 -48.41 7.54
CA ILE A 257 -12.25 -47.99 6.18
C ILE A 257 -11.05 -47.86 5.26
N ALA A 258 -11.26 -47.90 3.96
CA ALA A 258 -10.25 -47.63 2.95
C ALA A 258 -10.49 -46.26 2.33
N ASP A 259 -9.48 -45.38 2.36
CA ASP A 259 -9.54 -44.06 1.71
C ASP A 259 -8.17 -43.69 1.11
N ALA A 260 -8.15 -43.25 -0.14
CA ALA A 260 -6.93 -42.87 -0.86
C ALA A 260 -6.28 -41.58 -0.30
N TYR A 261 -6.93 -40.89 0.61
CA TYR A 261 -6.38 -39.72 1.31
C TYR A 261 -5.18 -40.10 2.21
N VAL A 262 -5.10 -41.36 2.65
CA VAL A 262 -4.02 -41.82 3.56
C VAL A 262 -2.67 -41.84 2.85
N ASP A 263 -1.69 -41.18 3.41
CA ASP A 263 -0.28 -41.32 3.02
C ASP A 263 0.31 -42.59 3.66
N ARG A 264 0.66 -43.58 2.83
CA ARG A 264 1.22 -44.88 3.27
C ARG A 264 2.58 -44.79 3.96
N GLU A 265 3.32 -43.70 3.67
CA GLU A 265 4.68 -43.49 4.17
C GLU A 265 4.72 -42.62 5.41
N PHE A 266 3.64 -41.91 5.71
CA PHE A 266 3.55 -41.05 6.88
C PHE A 266 3.08 -41.82 8.14
N GLY A 267 3.80 -41.66 9.24
CA GLY A 267 3.46 -42.32 10.52
C GLY A 267 3.44 -43.82 10.43
N THR A 268 2.29 -44.44 10.73
CA THR A 268 2.08 -45.90 10.67
C THR A 268 1.38 -46.33 9.39
N GLY A 269 0.92 -45.39 8.56
CA GLY A 269 0.01 -45.67 7.43
C GLY A 269 -1.44 -45.96 7.85
N VAL A 270 -1.76 -45.83 9.15
CA VAL A 270 -3.12 -45.88 9.70
C VAL A 270 -3.46 -44.56 10.33
N VAL A 271 -4.59 -43.97 9.94
CA VAL A 271 -5.01 -42.67 10.41
C VAL A 271 -6.37 -42.79 11.12
N LYS A 272 -6.49 -42.16 12.29
CA LYS A 272 -7.78 -42.04 12.98
C LYS A 272 -8.65 -41.02 12.26
N VAL A 273 -9.94 -41.21 12.25
CA VAL A 273 -10.92 -40.30 11.63
C VAL A 273 -11.84 -39.71 12.68
N THR A 274 -11.69 -38.41 12.90
CA THR A 274 -12.49 -37.62 13.86
C THR A 274 -13.24 -36.52 13.14
N PRO A 275 -14.32 -36.81 12.44
CA PRO A 275 -14.97 -35.86 11.51
C PRO A 275 -15.48 -34.57 12.14
N ALA A 276 -15.72 -34.56 13.44
CA ALA A 276 -16.19 -33.38 14.16
C ALA A 276 -15.05 -32.45 14.65
N HIS A 277 -13.76 -32.82 14.48
CA HIS A 277 -12.61 -32.10 15.03
C HIS A 277 -11.43 -31.91 14.07
N ASP A 278 -11.58 -32.30 12.81
CA ASP A 278 -10.60 -32.08 11.75
C ASP A 278 -11.29 -31.88 10.39
N PHE A 279 -10.88 -30.87 9.62
CA PHE A 279 -11.51 -30.55 8.33
C PHE A 279 -11.34 -31.63 7.27
N ASN A 280 -10.19 -32.31 7.24
CA ASN A 280 -9.94 -33.41 6.31
C ASN A 280 -10.74 -34.63 6.70
N ASP A 281 -10.77 -34.96 7.99
CA ASP A 281 -11.57 -36.06 8.53
C ASP A 281 -13.07 -35.83 8.32
N TYR A 282 -13.52 -34.57 8.35
CA TYR A 282 -14.90 -34.21 8.02
C TYR A 282 -15.26 -34.60 6.57
N GLN A 283 -14.36 -34.32 5.61
CA GLN A 283 -14.59 -34.72 4.21
C GLN A 283 -14.61 -36.25 4.06
N VAL A 284 -13.73 -36.96 4.76
CA VAL A 284 -13.76 -38.44 4.83
C VAL A 284 -15.07 -38.91 5.45
N GLY A 285 -15.50 -38.28 6.54
CA GLY A 285 -16.77 -38.57 7.21
C GLY A 285 -17.98 -38.45 6.28
N VAL A 286 -18.03 -37.40 5.47
CA VAL A 286 -19.09 -37.18 4.46
C VAL A 286 -19.06 -38.30 3.38
N ARG A 287 -17.88 -38.60 2.81
CA ARG A 287 -17.71 -39.64 1.77
C ARG A 287 -18.13 -41.02 2.25
N HIS A 288 -17.86 -41.35 3.50
CA HIS A 288 -18.11 -42.63 4.11
C HIS A 288 -19.36 -42.69 5.00
N ALA A 289 -20.16 -41.58 5.03
CA ALA A 289 -21.36 -41.47 5.87
C ALA A 289 -21.12 -41.82 7.35
N LEU A 290 -19.94 -41.34 7.90
CA LEU A 290 -19.59 -41.61 9.28
C LEU A 290 -20.34 -40.70 10.26
N PRO A 291 -20.60 -41.13 11.50
CA PRO A 291 -21.16 -40.26 12.52
C PRO A 291 -20.26 -39.08 12.85
N LEU A 292 -20.86 -37.94 13.15
CA LEU A 292 -20.17 -36.72 13.57
C LEU A 292 -20.27 -36.59 15.09
N ILE A 293 -19.22 -36.97 15.82
CA ILE A 293 -19.24 -36.97 17.29
C ILE A 293 -18.34 -35.82 17.80
N ASN A 294 -18.98 -34.72 18.14
CA ASN A 294 -18.30 -33.59 18.77
C ASN A 294 -18.10 -33.89 20.28
N VAL A 295 -16.84 -33.83 20.76
CA VAL A 295 -16.48 -34.07 22.19
C VAL A 295 -16.09 -32.79 22.94
N LEU A 296 -16.21 -31.62 22.33
CA LEU A 296 -15.88 -30.34 22.95
C LEU A 296 -17.13 -29.45 23.11
N THR A 297 -17.11 -28.61 24.16
CA THR A 297 -18.04 -27.50 24.34
C THR A 297 -17.52 -26.25 23.62
N ALA A 298 -18.33 -25.18 23.56
CA ALA A 298 -17.97 -23.92 22.93
C ALA A 298 -16.73 -23.24 23.57
N ASP A 299 -16.42 -23.55 24.82
CA ASP A 299 -15.22 -23.09 25.53
C ASP A 299 -14.11 -24.16 25.58
N ALA A 300 -14.15 -25.10 24.65
CA ALA A 300 -13.16 -26.16 24.45
C ALA A 300 -12.91 -27.06 25.70
N LYS A 301 -13.96 -27.34 26.46
CA LYS A 301 -13.94 -28.38 27.49
C LYS A 301 -14.59 -29.64 26.96
N ILE A 302 -14.23 -30.77 27.54
CA ILE A 302 -14.82 -32.07 27.18
C ILE A 302 -16.30 -32.08 27.54
N ASN A 303 -17.14 -32.47 26.59
CA ASN A 303 -18.60 -32.51 26.76
C ASN A 303 -19.13 -33.90 27.14
N ASP A 304 -20.47 -34.05 27.20
CA ASP A 304 -21.17 -35.27 27.60
C ASP A 304 -21.08 -36.42 26.61
N ASN A 305 -20.61 -36.22 25.37
CA ASN A 305 -20.39 -37.29 24.39
C ASN A 305 -19.14 -38.13 24.69
N ALA A 306 -18.27 -37.62 25.55
CA ALA A 306 -17.08 -38.33 26.00
C ALA A 306 -17.35 -39.12 27.29
N PRO A 307 -16.49 -40.10 27.64
CA PRO A 307 -16.58 -40.84 28.90
C PRO A 307 -16.62 -39.92 30.12
N ALA A 308 -17.43 -40.24 31.10
CA ALA A 308 -17.73 -39.40 32.27
C ALA A 308 -16.49 -38.92 33.04
N LYS A 309 -15.42 -39.72 33.02
CA LYS A 309 -14.13 -39.38 33.67
C LYS A 309 -13.50 -38.07 33.15
N TYR A 310 -13.68 -37.73 31.86
CA TYR A 310 -13.02 -36.61 31.20
C TYR A 310 -13.93 -35.37 31.07
N ARG A 311 -15.23 -35.48 31.34
CA ARG A 311 -16.22 -34.41 31.18
C ARG A 311 -15.87 -33.18 32.00
N GLY A 312 -16.02 -32.01 31.41
CA GLY A 312 -15.72 -30.72 32.03
C GLY A 312 -14.23 -30.36 32.13
N LEU A 313 -13.32 -31.26 31.81
CA LEU A 313 -11.89 -30.93 31.73
C LEU A 313 -11.62 -30.01 30.53
N ASP A 314 -10.72 -29.05 30.75
CA ASP A 314 -10.11 -28.31 29.63
C ASP A 314 -9.43 -29.28 28.66
N ARG A 315 -9.46 -28.95 27.36
CA ARG A 315 -8.88 -29.80 26.30
C ARG A 315 -7.45 -30.28 26.58
N TYR A 316 -6.61 -29.42 27.18
CA TYR A 316 -5.21 -29.77 27.46
C TYR A 316 -5.05 -30.60 28.74
N ASP A 317 -5.90 -30.39 29.71
CA ASP A 317 -5.95 -31.25 30.91
C ASP A 317 -6.56 -32.62 30.58
N ALA A 318 -7.54 -32.64 29.68
CA ALA A 318 -8.06 -33.88 29.12
C ALA A 318 -6.98 -34.66 28.33
N ARG A 319 -6.16 -33.96 27.53
CA ARG A 319 -5.01 -34.58 26.82
C ARG A 319 -4.07 -35.28 27.79
N LYS A 320 -3.71 -34.61 28.90
CA LYS A 320 -2.84 -35.23 29.93
C LYS A 320 -3.49 -36.44 30.56
N ALA A 321 -4.76 -36.35 30.92
CA ALA A 321 -5.50 -37.46 31.53
C ALA A 321 -5.64 -38.66 30.58
N VAL A 322 -5.98 -38.43 29.32
CA VAL A 322 -6.09 -39.44 28.26
C VAL A 322 -4.75 -40.16 28.06
N LEU A 323 -3.64 -39.41 27.97
CA LEU A 323 -2.30 -39.99 27.82
C LEU A 323 -1.90 -40.84 29.01
N ALA A 324 -2.16 -40.40 30.24
CA ALA A 324 -1.88 -41.15 31.46
C ALA A 324 -2.69 -42.48 31.51
N ASP A 325 -3.95 -42.46 31.10
CA ASP A 325 -4.80 -43.61 31.07
C ASP A 325 -4.40 -44.62 29.95
N LEU A 326 -3.99 -44.09 28.78
CA LEU A 326 -3.45 -44.92 27.68
C LEU A 326 -2.15 -45.62 28.11
N GLU A 327 -1.25 -44.93 28.83
CA GLU A 327 -0.04 -45.49 29.38
C GLU A 327 -0.37 -46.57 30.41
N ALA A 328 -1.27 -46.31 31.35
CA ALA A 328 -1.71 -47.28 32.35
C ALA A 328 -2.39 -48.51 31.73
N ALA A 329 -3.09 -48.34 30.62
CA ALA A 329 -3.72 -49.44 29.87
C ALA A 329 -2.75 -50.18 28.93
N GLY A 330 -1.49 -49.75 28.81
CA GLY A 330 -0.50 -50.29 27.88
C GLY A 330 -0.83 -50.03 26.38
N LEU A 331 -1.61 -49.01 26.09
CA LEU A 331 -2.08 -48.64 24.75
C LEU A 331 -1.26 -47.47 24.15
N LEU A 332 -0.45 -46.74 24.93
CA LEU A 332 0.50 -45.76 24.44
C LEU A 332 1.76 -46.48 23.99
N VAL A 333 2.01 -46.51 22.69
CA VAL A 333 3.12 -47.28 22.09
C VAL A 333 4.40 -46.46 22.08
N GLU A 334 4.34 -45.20 21.69
CA GLU A 334 5.51 -44.34 21.55
C GLU A 334 5.11 -42.85 21.64
N THR A 335 6.04 -42.02 22.12
CA THR A 335 5.95 -40.56 22.11
C THR A 335 7.18 -39.98 21.44
N LYS A 336 7.01 -39.29 20.33
CA LYS A 336 8.10 -38.63 19.58
C LYS A 336 7.96 -37.12 19.63
N PRO A 337 9.04 -36.34 19.80
CA PRO A 337 9.05 -34.93 19.53
C PRO A 337 8.63 -34.67 18.08
N HIS A 338 7.76 -33.68 17.86
CA HIS A 338 7.27 -33.33 16.53
C HIS A 338 6.94 -31.84 16.46
N LYS A 339 7.36 -31.21 15.36
CA LYS A 339 6.98 -29.82 15.10
C LYS A 339 5.57 -29.73 14.53
N LEU A 340 4.77 -28.87 15.11
CA LEU A 340 3.35 -28.68 14.77
C LEU A 340 3.13 -27.32 14.12
N GLN A 341 2.24 -27.28 13.14
CA GLN A 341 1.62 -26.03 12.69
C GLN A 341 0.32 -25.86 13.46
N VAL A 342 0.33 -24.98 14.47
CA VAL A 342 -0.81 -24.79 15.37
C VAL A 342 -1.66 -23.60 14.91
N PRO A 343 -2.95 -23.81 14.57
CA PRO A 343 -3.82 -22.72 14.17
C PRO A 343 -4.19 -21.86 15.37
N ARG A 344 -3.88 -20.57 15.33
CA ARG A 344 -4.19 -19.59 16.38
C ARG A 344 -5.03 -18.46 15.84
N GLY A 345 -5.97 -17.96 16.66
CA GLY A 345 -6.70 -16.73 16.34
C GLY A 345 -5.76 -15.53 16.38
N ASP A 346 -5.75 -14.72 15.33
CA ASP A 346 -4.89 -13.54 15.20
C ASP A 346 -5.16 -12.48 16.29
N ARG A 347 -6.38 -12.48 16.83
CA ARG A 347 -6.86 -11.53 17.85
C ARG A 347 -6.56 -12.01 19.27
N THR A 348 -6.87 -13.27 19.56
CA THR A 348 -6.76 -13.85 20.90
C THR A 348 -5.43 -14.53 21.16
N GLY A 349 -4.71 -14.96 20.09
CA GLY A 349 -3.55 -15.83 20.20
C GLY A 349 -3.88 -17.24 20.70
N GLN A 350 -5.17 -17.58 20.88
CA GLN A 350 -5.61 -18.89 21.34
C GLN A 350 -5.63 -19.90 20.21
N VAL A 351 -5.44 -21.17 20.56
CA VAL A 351 -5.57 -22.27 19.59
C VAL A 351 -7.02 -22.39 19.16
N ILE A 352 -7.25 -22.32 17.86
CA ILE A 352 -8.55 -22.43 17.23
C ILE A 352 -8.94 -23.91 17.15
N GLU A 353 -10.23 -24.19 17.36
CA GLU A 353 -10.77 -25.53 17.22
C GLU A 353 -11.65 -25.65 15.98
N PRO A 354 -11.43 -26.66 15.10
CA PRO A 354 -12.47 -27.12 14.19
C PRO A 354 -13.67 -27.57 15.03
N TRP A 355 -14.81 -26.91 14.88
CA TRP A 355 -15.97 -27.18 15.71
C TRP A 355 -17.25 -27.29 14.90
N LEU A 356 -18.02 -28.32 15.18
CA LEU A 356 -19.25 -28.64 14.47
C LEU A 356 -20.41 -27.87 15.09
N THR A 357 -21.02 -26.99 14.31
CA THR A 357 -22.14 -26.13 14.76
C THR A 357 -23.04 -25.71 13.61
N ASP A 358 -24.27 -25.37 13.93
CA ASP A 358 -25.21 -24.79 12.98
C ASP A 358 -24.84 -23.34 12.70
N GLN A 359 -24.62 -23.03 11.43
CA GLN A 359 -24.24 -21.70 10.96
C GLN A 359 -25.01 -21.34 9.68
N TRP A 360 -24.97 -20.06 9.31
CA TRP A 360 -25.47 -19.59 8.03
C TRP A 360 -24.33 -19.56 7.00
N PHE A 361 -24.61 -20.02 5.79
CA PHE A 361 -23.63 -20.13 4.71
C PHE A 361 -24.18 -19.53 3.42
N VAL A 362 -23.25 -19.03 2.57
CA VAL A 362 -23.49 -18.70 1.16
C VAL A 362 -22.86 -19.77 0.29
N LYS A 363 -23.62 -20.32 -0.67
CA LYS A 363 -23.08 -21.17 -1.75
C LYS A 363 -22.28 -20.31 -2.71
N MET A 364 -21.03 -20.65 -2.94
CA MET A 364 -20.10 -19.79 -3.67
C MET A 364 -19.79 -20.25 -5.09
N ASP A 365 -20.07 -21.50 -5.47
CA ASP A 365 -19.61 -22.10 -6.73
C ASP A 365 -20.02 -21.31 -7.98
N ASP A 366 -21.31 -21.01 -8.15
CA ASP A 366 -21.81 -20.31 -9.32
C ASP A 366 -21.40 -18.83 -9.33
N LEU A 367 -21.36 -18.20 -8.15
CA LEU A 367 -20.87 -16.83 -8.00
C LEU A 367 -19.38 -16.74 -8.38
N ALA A 368 -18.57 -17.72 -8.01
CA ALA A 368 -17.16 -17.78 -8.34
C ALA A 368 -16.91 -17.99 -9.83
N LYS A 369 -17.65 -18.86 -10.49
CA LYS A 369 -17.56 -19.02 -11.96
C LYS A 369 -17.81 -17.71 -12.68
N ARG A 370 -18.90 -17.02 -12.31
CA ARG A 370 -19.24 -15.71 -12.87
C ARG A 370 -18.17 -14.67 -12.55
N GLY A 371 -17.64 -14.65 -11.32
CA GLY A 371 -16.54 -13.79 -10.91
C GLY A 371 -15.28 -14.01 -11.73
N MET A 372 -14.98 -15.24 -12.12
CA MET A 372 -13.86 -15.55 -13.04
C MET A 372 -14.09 -14.99 -14.45
N GLU A 373 -15.27 -15.13 -15.00
CA GLU A 373 -15.63 -14.59 -16.32
C GLU A 373 -15.48 -13.06 -16.36
N LEU A 374 -15.85 -12.36 -15.29
CA LEU A 374 -15.75 -10.90 -15.19
C LEU A 374 -14.30 -10.39 -15.19
N VAL A 375 -13.35 -11.21 -14.75
CA VAL A 375 -11.93 -10.86 -14.68
C VAL A 375 -11.15 -11.40 -15.89
N GLU A 376 -11.36 -12.64 -16.27
CA GLU A 376 -10.60 -13.28 -17.37
C GLU A 376 -11.25 -13.10 -18.74
N GLY A 377 -12.54 -12.81 -18.76
CA GLY A 377 -13.35 -12.77 -19.94
C GLY A 377 -14.00 -14.13 -20.26
N ALA A 378 -14.97 -14.11 -21.15
CA ALA A 378 -15.69 -15.28 -21.62
C ALA A 378 -16.12 -15.08 -23.10
N ASP A 379 -16.31 -16.16 -23.84
CA ASP A 379 -16.81 -16.16 -25.23
C ASP A 379 -16.00 -15.22 -26.17
N GLY A 380 -14.69 -15.15 -25.97
CA GLY A 380 -13.78 -14.30 -26.77
C GLY A 380 -13.84 -12.81 -26.43
N LYS A 381 -14.58 -12.40 -25.40
CA LYS A 381 -14.58 -11.05 -24.88
C LYS A 381 -13.59 -10.92 -23.70
N PRO A 382 -12.86 -9.78 -23.61
CA PRO A 382 -12.00 -9.54 -22.45
C PRO A 382 -12.81 -9.36 -21.17
N GLY A 383 -12.18 -9.59 -20.03
CA GLY A 383 -12.78 -9.30 -18.72
C GLY A 383 -13.08 -7.82 -18.54
N GLU A 384 -14.08 -7.52 -17.73
CA GLU A 384 -14.52 -6.15 -17.41
C GLU A 384 -13.73 -5.53 -16.26
N VAL A 385 -13.08 -6.37 -15.44
CA VAL A 385 -12.25 -5.96 -14.29
C VAL A 385 -10.80 -6.31 -14.57
N LYS A 386 -9.91 -5.32 -14.43
CA LYS A 386 -8.48 -5.46 -14.73
C LYS A 386 -7.63 -5.31 -13.46
N PHE A 387 -6.75 -6.28 -13.19
CA PHE A 387 -5.75 -6.18 -12.12
C PHE A 387 -4.50 -5.43 -12.57
N VAL A 388 -3.99 -4.55 -11.73
CA VAL A 388 -2.74 -3.81 -11.93
C VAL A 388 -1.85 -3.98 -10.69
N PRO A 389 -0.64 -4.54 -10.82
CA PRO A 389 -0.10 -5.23 -12.00
C PRO A 389 -0.84 -6.55 -12.31
N PRO A 390 -0.81 -7.02 -13.57
CA PRO A 390 -1.66 -8.12 -14.04
C PRO A 390 -1.33 -9.50 -13.43
N ASN A 391 -0.16 -9.67 -12.83
CA ASN A 391 0.23 -10.94 -12.19
C ASN A 391 -0.68 -11.33 -11.00
N TRP A 392 -1.40 -10.39 -10.40
CA TRP A 392 -2.32 -10.65 -9.28
C TRP A 392 -3.57 -11.43 -9.69
N ILE A 393 -3.85 -11.53 -10.99
CA ILE A 393 -4.91 -12.41 -11.50
C ILE A 393 -4.68 -13.87 -11.12
N ASN A 394 -3.41 -14.32 -11.01
CA ASN A 394 -3.10 -15.68 -10.61
C ASN A 394 -3.49 -15.97 -9.15
N THR A 395 -3.33 -14.97 -8.26
CA THR A 395 -3.78 -15.07 -6.87
C THR A 395 -5.32 -15.11 -6.82
N TYR A 396 -5.99 -14.25 -7.58
CA TYR A 396 -7.45 -14.24 -7.69
C TYR A 396 -7.98 -15.59 -8.19
N ARG A 397 -7.43 -16.11 -9.30
CA ARG A 397 -7.81 -17.40 -9.89
C ARG A 397 -7.66 -18.54 -8.89
N HIS A 398 -6.52 -18.63 -8.21
CA HIS A 398 -6.25 -19.70 -7.25
C HIS A 398 -7.32 -19.76 -6.14
N TRP A 399 -7.74 -18.61 -5.62
CA TRP A 399 -8.77 -18.56 -4.61
C TRP A 399 -10.15 -18.90 -5.15
N MET A 400 -10.50 -18.45 -6.36
CA MET A 400 -11.81 -18.69 -6.97
C MET A 400 -12.01 -20.17 -7.38
N GLU A 401 -10.95 -20.83 -7.88
CA GLU A 401 -10.97 -22.25 -8.23
C GLU A 401 -11.10 -23.19 -7.02
N ASN A 402 -10.68 -22.72 -5.85
CA ASN A 402 -10.70 -23.50 -4.60
C ASN A 402 -11.71 -22.98 -3.57
N ILE A 403 -12.67 -22.17 -4.01
CA ILE A 403 -13.62 -21.53 -3.11
C ILE A 403 -14.51 -22.56 -2.42
N GLN A 404 -14.79 -22.31 -1.15
CA GLN A 404 -15.73 -23.11 -0.35
C GLN A 404 -16.94 -22.25 0.02
N ASP A 405 -18.02 -22.90 0.45
CA ASP A 405 -19.18 -22.20 0.99
C ASP A 405 -18.76 -21.31 2.16
N TRP A 406 -19.22 -20.08 2.13
CA TRP A 406 -18.80 -19.04 3.07
C TRP A 406 -19.68 -19.01 4.32
N CYS A 407 -19.11 -19.26 5.49
CA CYS A 407 -19.77 -19.08 6.78
C CYS A 407 -19.95 -17.59 7.10
N ILE A 408 -21.18 -17.11 7.14
CA ILE A 408 -21.53 -15.69 7.30
C ILE A 408 -22.10 -15.32 8.67
N SER A 409 -22.29 -16.26 9.58
CA SER A 409 -22.81 -15.98 10.93
C SER A 409 -21.68 -15.88 11.96
N ARG A 410 -21.85 -14.96 12.92
CA ARG A 410 -20.95 -14.75 14.05
C ARG A 410 -21.75 -14.62 15.34
N GLN A 411 -21.27 -15.25 16.41
CA GLN A 411 -21.88 -15.24 17.73
C GLN A 411 -21.45 -14.02 18.54
N LEU A 412 -21.64 -12.86 17.92
CA LEU A 412 -21.32 -11.53 18.44
C LEU A 412 -22.61 -10.75 18.71
N TRP A 413 -22.49 -9.63 19.40
CA TRP A 413 -23.57 -8.67 19.57
C TRP A 413 -23.47 -7.47 18.65
N TRP A 414 -22.25 -7.06 18.33
CA TRP A 414 -21.95 -5.93 17.46
C TRP A 414 -21.86 -6.33 16.00
N GLY A 415 -22.78 -5.86 15.19
CA GLY A 415 -22.88 -6.14 13.76
C GLY A 415 -24.33 -6.15 13.27
N HIS A 416 -24.52 -6.46 11.99
CA HIS A 416 -25.84 -6.60 11.38
C HIS A 416 -26.51 -7.89 11.84
N ARG A 417 -27.57 -7.78 12.62
CA ARG A 417 -28.30 -8.94 13.12
C ARG A 417 -28.94 -9.69 11.96
N ILE A 418 -28.83 -11.02 11.97
CA ILE A 418 -29.36 -11.86 10.90
C ILE A 418 -30.90 -11.72 10.82
N PRO A 419 -31.45 -11.40 9.62
CA PRO A 419 -32.89 -11.17 9.44
C PRO A 419 -33.66 -12.48 9.27
N ALA A 420 -33.61 -13.34 10.30
CA ALA A 420 -34.28 -14.60 10.39
C ALA A 420 -34.97 -14.73 11.75
N TRP A 421 -36.14 -15.33 11.79
CA TRP A 421 -36.95 -15.53 12.97
C TRP A 421 -37.30 -16.99 13.15
N TYR A 422 -37.42 -17.41 14.39
CA TYR A 422 -37.76 -18.78 14.79
C TYR A 422 -39.04 -18.77 15.62
N ASP A 423 -39.95 -19.72 15.30
CA ASP A 423 -41.07 -20.03 16.17
C ASP A 423 -40.66 -21.03 17.28
N GLU A 424 -41.58 -21.37 18.17
CA GLU A 424 -41.34 -22.33 19.27
C GLU A 424 -41.04 -23.74 18.77
N ALA A 425 -41.49 -24.10 17.55
CA ALA A 425 -41.25 -25.39 16.93
C ALA A 425 -39.85 -25.46 16.23
N GLY A 426 -39.16 -24.34 16.16
CA GLY A 426 -37.83 -24.23 15.51
C GLY A 426 -37.90 -24.03 13.98
N ASN A 427 -39.08 -23.71 13.43
CA ASN A 427 -39.17 -23.31 12.04
C ASN A 427 -38.48 -21.96 11.81
N ILE A 428 -37.82 -21.83 10.65
CA ILE A 428 -37.03 -20.66 10.28
C ILE A 428 -37.79 -19.84 9.23
N PHE A 429 -37.90 -18.53 9.49
CA PHE A 429 -38.55 -17.58 8.60
C PHE A 429 -37.61 -16.43 8.31
N VAL A 430 -37.36 -16.14 7.02
CA VAL A 430 -36.47 -15.05 6.59
C VAL A 430 -37.32 -13.95 5.94
N GLY A 431 -37.05 -12.71 6.33
CA GLY A 431 -37.68 -11.52 5.77
C GLY A 431 -36.94 -10.26 6.19
N ARG A 432 -37.33 -9.11 5.67
CA ARG A 432 -36.68 -7.83 5.95
C ARG A 432 -36.90 -7.36 7.39
N ASP A 433 -38.10 -7.67 7.89
CA ASP A 433 -38.47 -7.43 9.28
C ASP A 433 -39.52 -8.47 9.74
N GLU A 434 -39.87 -8.45 11.01
CA GLU A 434 -40.87 -9.37 11.60
C GLU A 434 -42.24 -9.20 10.99
N ALA A 435 -42.64 -7.96 10.62
CA ALA A 435 -43.92 -7.68 10.01
C ALA A 435 -44.04 -8.33 8.63
N GLU A 436 -43.02 -8.24 7.80
CA GLU A 436 -42.94 -8.94 6.50
C GLU A 436 -42.97 -10.45 6.68
N VAL A 437 -42.20 -11.01 7.64
CA VAL A 437 -42.21 -12.43 7.95
C VAL A 437 -43.62 -12.90 8.29
N ARG A 438 -44.33 -12.18 9.17
CA ARG A 438 -45.71 -12.54 9.57
C ARG A 438 -46.65 -12.47 8.39
N ALA A 439 -46.57 -11.45 7.58
CA ALA A 439 -47.42 -11.28 6.40
C ALA A 439 -47.15 -12.37 5.34
N LYS A 440 -45.91 -12.67 5.05
CA LYS A 440 -45.46 -13.63 4.02
C LYS A 440 -45.85 -15.08 4.35
N HIS A 441 -45.80 -15.44 5.64
CA HIS A 441 -46.05 -16.79 6.12
C HIS A 441 -47.41 -16.97 6.81
N GLY A 442 -48.24 -15.93 6.84
CA GLY A 442 -49.58 -15.99 7.44
C GLY A 442 -49.56 -16.22 8.94
N LEU A 443 -48.56 -15.71 9.65
CA LEU A 443 -48.38 -15.89 11.10
C LEU A 443 -49.17 -14.84 11.88
N GLY A 444 -50.03 -15.28 12.78
CA GLY A 444 -50.79 -14.40 13.68
C GLY A 444 -49.92 -13.77 14.75
N ALA A 445 -50.45 -12.74 15.40
CA ALA A 445 -49.74 -12.06 16.51
C ALA A 445 -49.52 -12.97 17.74
N ASP A 446 -50.27 -14.06 17.83
CA ASP A 446 -50.17 -15.08 18.85
C ASP A 446 -48.98 -16.05 18.66
N VAL A 447 -48.39 -16.10 17.47
CA VAL A 447 -47.16 -16.87 17.23
C VAL A 447 -45.95 -16.11 17.81
N ALA A 448 -45.31 -16.68 18.82
CA ALA A 448 -44.11 -16.13 19.37
C ALA A 448 -42.93 -16.30 18.38
N LEU A 449 -42.31 -15.19 17.96
CA LEU A 449 -41.14 -15.20 17.07
C LEU A 449 -39.94 -14.65 17.81
N ARG A 450 -38.83 -15.32 17.65
CA ARG A 450 -37.52 -14.89 18.19
C ARG A 450 -36.54 -14.68 17.04
N GLN A 451 -36.00 -13.47 16.90
CA GLN A 451 -34.98 -13.18 15.89
C GLN A 451 -33.68 -13.93 16.21
N ASP A 452 -32.98 -14.36 15.16
CA ASP A 452 -31.66 -14.99 15.28
C ASP A 452 -30.72 -14.11 16.15
N PRO A 453 -30.05 -14.68 17.18
CA PRO A 453 -29.18 -13.90 18.05
C PRO A 453 -27.85 -13.51 17.38
N ASP A 454 -27.44 -14.18 16.33
CA ASP A 454 -26.17 -13.98 15.65
C ASP A 454 -26.20 -12.75 14.75
N VAL A 455 -25.02 -12.22 14.46
CA VAL A 455 -24.81 -11.16 13.49
C VAL A 455 -24.09 -11.69 12.25
N LEU A 456 -24.18 -10.94 11.15
CA LEU A 456 -23.44 -11.25 9.93
C LEU A 456 -21.96 -10.90 10.07
N GLU A 457 -21.13 -11.69 9.44
CA GLU A 457 -19.69 -11.46 9.33
C GLU A 457 -19.42 -10.12 8.63
N THR A 458 -18.42 -9.38 9.11
CA THR A 458 -18.10 -8.03 8.64
C THR A 458 -17.97 -7.92 7.11
N TRP A 459 -17.35 -8.92 6.47
CA TRP A 459 -17.18 -8.90 5.01
C TRP A 459 -18.49 -9.05 4.23
N PHE A 460 -19.57 -9.51 4.86
CA PHE A 460 -20.89 -9.56 4.23
C PHE A 460 -21.45 -8.15 3.97
N SER A 461 -21.26 -7.22 4.89
CA SER A 461 -21.62 -5.82 4.66
C SER A 461 -20.58 -5.10 3.79
N SER A 462 -19.29 -5.39 3.98
CA SER A 462 -18.21 -4.73 3.25
C SER A 462 -18.19 -5.08 1.76
N GLN A 463 -18.65 -6.27 1.34
CA GLN A 463 -18.79 -6.62 -0.09
C GLN A 463 -19.82 -5.76 -0.82
N LEU A 464 -20.80 -5.20 -0.09
CA LEU A 464 -21.84 -4.34 -0.65
C LEU A 464 -21.40 -2.88 -0.79
N TRP A 465 -20.19 -2.53 -0.33
CA TRP A 465 -19.66 -1.17 -0.31
C TRP A 465 -19.83 -0.40 -1.62
N PRO A 466 -19.59 -0.99 -2.82
CA PRO A 466 -19.78 -0.31 -4.09
C PRO A 466 -21.21 0.14 -4.36
N ILE A 467 -22.20 -0.57 -3.86
CA ILE A 467 -23.60 -0.32 -4.11
C ILE A 467 -24.34 0.27 -2.91
N SER A 468 -24.03 -0.16 -1.69
CA SER A 468 -24.65 0.37 -0.47
C SER A 468 -24.36 1.85 -0.26
N THR A 469 -23.13 2.30 -0.55
CA THR A 469 -22.75 3.73 -0.50
C THR A 469 -23.45 4.58 -1.54
N MET A 470 -23.97 3.96 -2.60
CA MET A 470 -24.71 4.63 -3.68
C MET A 470 -26.24 4.44 -3.58
N GLY A 471 -26.71 4.04 -2.39
CA GLY A 471 -28.14 4.02 -2.05
C GLY A 471 -28.91 2.75 -2.39
N TRP A 472 -28.26 1.73 -2.99
CA TRP A 472 -28.92 0.45 -3.29
C TRP A 472 -29.46 -0.18 -1.99
N PRO A 473 -30.67 -0.78 -1.98
CA PRO A 473 -31.57 -1.06 -3.13
C PRO A 473 -32.66 0.00 -3.35
N ASP A 474 -32.66 1.12 -2.63
CA ASP A 474 -33.72 2.13 -2.72
C ASP A 474 -33.52 3.02 -3.96
N GLU A 475 -34.45 2.95 -4.93
CA GLU A 475 -34.36 3.66 -6.21
C GLU A 475 -34.24 5.20 -6.05
N ALA A 476 -34.91 5.77 -5.05
CA ALA A 476 -34.84 7.21 -4.80
C ALA A 476 -33.49 7.62 -4.28
N ARG A 477 -32.94 6.88 -3.33
CA ARG A 477 -31.57 7.07 -2.82
C ARG A 477 -30.52 6.80 -3.89
N MET A 478 -30.71 5.78 -4.73
CA MET A 478 -29.80 5.48 -5.85
C MET A 478 -29.76 6.67 -6.84
N ALA A 479 -30.90 7.24 -7.17
CA ALA A 479 -30.97 8.43 -8.02
C ALA A 479 -30.30 9.65 -7.37
N GLU A 480 -30.57 9.92 -6.10
CA GLU A 480 -29.97 11.01 -5.33
C GLU A 480 -28.46 10.89 -5.23
N ARG A 481 -27.94 9.69 -4.98
CA ARG A 481 -26.50 9.45 -4.82
C ARG A 481 -25.77 9.22 -6.14
N GLY A 482 -26.47 9.17 -7.26
CA GLY A 482 -25.88 9.05 -8.60
C GLY A 482 -25.40 7.62 -8.92
N PHE A 483 -26.12 6.59 -8.51
CA PHE A 483 -25.77 5.19 -8.74
C PHE A 483 -25.41 4.90 -10.20
N ASP A 484 -26.26 5.30 -11.15
CA ASP A 484 -26.05 5.05 -12.58
C ASP A 484 -24.82 5.76 -13.16
N ARG A 485 -24.40 6.85 -12.52
CA ARG A 485 -23.24 7.64 -12.93
C ARG A 485 -21.93 7.13 -12.33
N TYR A 486 -21.95 6.68 -11.07
CA TYR A 486 -20.76 6.41 -10.27
C TYR A 486 -20.47 4.91 -10.06
N VAL A 487 -21.36 4.01 -10.50
CA VAL A 487 -21.12 2.56 -10.52
C VAL A 487 -21.04 2.07 -11.98
N PRO A 488 -19.93 1.43 -12.37
CA PRO A 488 -18.76 1.02 -11.59
C PRO A 488 -17.84 2.17 -11.24
N SER A 489 -17.11 2.06 -10.12
CA SER A 489 -16.01 2.97 -9.81
C SER A 489 -14.85 2.77 -10.78
N SER A 490 -13.99 3.79 -10.91
CA SER A 490 -12.87 3.78 -11.88
C SER A 490 -11.77 2.83 -11.46
N VAL A 491 -11.36 2.91 -10.19
CA VAL A 491 -10.31 2.07 -9.64
C VAL A 491 -10.56 1.76 -8.17
N LEU A 492 -10.27 0.52 -7.78
CA LEU A 492 -10.13 0.10 -6.40
C LEU A 492 -8.64 0.04 -6.07
N VAL A 493 -8.20 0.73 -5.02
CA VAL A 493 -6.82 0.69 -4.50
C VAL A 493 -6.81 -0.09 -3.21
N THR A 494 -6.10 -1.22 -3.17
CA THR A 494 -6.09 -2.12 -2.01
C THR A 494 -4.79 -2.93 -1.90
N GLY A 495 -4.59 -3.58 -0.75
CA GLY A 495 -3.50 -4.55 -0.56
C GLY A 495 -3.84 -5.93 -1.16
N PHE A 496 -2.80 -6.71 -1.43
CA PHE A 496 -2.98 -8.06 -1.98
C PHE A 496 -3.58 -9.05 -0.97
N ASP A 497 -3.47 -8.77 0.31
CA ASP A 497 -3.92 -9.61 1.41
C ASP A 497 -5.45 -9.74 1.51
N ILE A 498 -6.20 -8.82 0.89
CA ILE A 498 -7.67 -8.84 0.86
C ILE A 498 -8.26 -9.04 -0.55
N ILE A 499 -7.49 -9.55 -1.50
CA ILE A 499 -7.99 -9.87 -2.85
C ILE A 499 -9.18 -10.83 -2.78
N PHE A 500 -9.07 -11.91 -2.02
CA PHE A 500 -10.15 -12.88 -1.87
C PHE A 500 -11.30 -12.35 -1.02
N PHE A 501 -10.99 -11.77 0.13
CA PHE A 501 -12.00 -11.46 1.15
C PHE A 501 -12.83 -10.24 0.84
N TRP A 502 -12.29 -9.32 0.05
CA TRP A 502 -12.99 -8.10 -0.31
C TRP A 502 -13.16 -7.91 -1.82
N VAL A 503 -12.07 -7.93 -2.58
CA VAL A 503 -12.12 -7.68 -4.03
C VAL A 503 -13.01 -8.71 -4.73
N ALA A 504 -12.75 -10.00 -4.53
CA ALA A 504 -13.53 -11.09 -5.16
C ALA A 504 -14.99 -11.05 -4.72
N ARG A 505 -15.25 -10.83 -3.43
CA ARG A 505 -16.61 -10.74 -2.89
C ARG A 505 -17.39 -9.54 -3.44
N MET A 506 -16.77 -8.37 -3.57
CA MET A 506 -17.38 -7.21 -4.22
C MET A 506 -17.74 -7.50 -5.69
N ILE A 507 -16.82 -8.13 -6.43
CA ILE A 507 -17.07 -8.49 -7.84
C ILE A 507 -18.30 -9.40 -7.95
N MET A 508 -18.35 -10.47 -7.16
CA MET A 508 -19.45 -11.42 -7.17
C MET A 508 -20.77 -10.79 -6.72
N ALA A 509 -20.78 -10.09 -5.59
CA ALA A 509 -21.99 -9.53 -5.02
C ALA A 509 -22.57 -8.39 -5.87
N THR A 510 -21.73 -7.48 -6.39
CA THR A 510 -22.21 -6.36 -7.18
C THR A 510 -22.77 -6.82 -8.53
N ASP A 511 -22.14 -7.77 -9.21
CA ASP A 511 -22.67 -8.34 -10.46
C ASP A 511 -23.98 -9.06 -10.19
N HIS A 512 -24.05 -9.91 -9.18
CA HIS A 512 -25.23 -10.70 -8.85
C HIS A 512 -26.44 -9.85 -8.43
N LEU A 513 -26.23 -8.86 -7.57
CA LEU A 513 -27.31 -8.04 -6.99
C LEU A 513 -27.70 -6.83 -7.83
N ALA A 514 -26.77 -6.25 -8.58
CA ALA A 514 -26.97 -5.00 -9.33
C ALA A 514 -26.69 -5.12 -10.84
N GLY A 515 -26.24 -6.27 -11.35
CA GLY A 515 -25.99 -6.53 -12.77
C GLY A 515 -24.85 -5.69 -13.36
N ARG A 516 -23.87 -5.29 -12.53
CA ARG A 516 -22.72 -4.45 -12.92
C ARG A 516 -21.48 -4.90 -12.20
N VAL A 517 -20.30 -4.67 -12.80
CA VAL A 517 -19.04 -4.78 -12.06
C VAL A 517 -18.90 -3.64 -11.05
N PRO A 518 -18.24 -3.85 -9.89
CA PRO A 518 -18.10 -2.82 -8.88
C PRO A 518 -17.08 -1.74 -9.25
N PHE A 519 -16.04 -2.09 -10.00
CA PHE A 519 -14.93 -1.24 -10.43
C PHE A 519 -14.31 -1.78 -11.72
N ARG A 520 -13.58 -0.92 -12.44
CA ARG A 520 -12.90 -1.30 -13.69
C ARG A 520 -11.48 -1.80 -13.44
N ASP A 521 -10.67 -1.04 -12.70
CA ASP A 521 -9.30 -1.40 -12.35
C ASP A 521 -9.20 -1.79 -10.88
N VAL A 522 -8.30 -2.74 -10.58
CA VAL A 522 -7.90 -3.10 -9.22
C VAL A 522 -6.39 -2.88 -9.12
N TYR A 523 -6.01 -1.75 -8.54
CA TYR A 523 -4.61 -1.44 -8.28
C TYR A 523 -4.17 -2.02 -6.95
N ILE A 524 -3.30 -3.02 -7.01
CA ILE A 524 -2.78 -3.72 -5.84
C ILE A 524 -1.49 -3.05 -5.37
N THR A 525 -1.52 -2.52 -4.16
CA THR A 525 -0.37 -1.91 -3.50
C THR A 525 0.44 -2.92 -2.70
N GLY A 526 1.73 -2.60 -2.49
CA GLY A 526 2.55 -3.31 -1.52
C GLY A 526 2.10 -3.05 -0.08
N LEU A 527 2.50 -3.94 0.84
CA LEU A 527 2.26 -3.76 2.28
C LEU A 527 3.41 -2.99 2.92
N VAL A 528 3.07 -1.97 3.69
CA VAL A 528 4.05 -1.16 4.41
C VAL A 528 4.58 -1.92 5.63
N ARG A 529 5.90 -2.06 5.67
CA ARG A 529 6.66 -2.70 6.74
C ARG A 529 7.57 -1.68 7.43
N ASP A 530 8.02 -2.00 8.64
CA ASP A 530 8.99 -1.19 9.33
C ASP A 530 10.37 -1.20 8.64
N ALA A 531 11.32 -0.41 9.13
CA ALA A 531 12.68 -0.32 8.57
C ALA A 531 13.43 -1.68 8.55
N HIS A 532 13.04 -2.61 9.40
CA HIS A 532 13.59 -3.97 9.47
C HIS A 532 12.86 -4.99 8.59
N GLY A 533 11.82 -4.53 7.85
CA GLY A 533 11.01 -5.39 6.98
C GLY A 533 9.95 -6.23 7.73
N GLN A 534 9.63 -5.89 8.98
CA GLN A 534 8.61 -6.58 9.76
C GLN A 534 7.23 -5.93 9.56
N LYS A 535 6.18 -6.77 9.57
CA LYS A 535 4.79 -6.28 9.57
C LYS A 535 4.56 -5.41 10.79
N MET A 536 4.00 -4.21 10.58
CA MET A 536 3.62 -3.32 11.67
C MET A 536 2.40 -3.86 12.40
N SER A 537 2.48 -3.95 13.72
CA SER A 537 1.36 -4.36 14.57
C SER A 537 1.44 -3.74 15.97
N LYS A 538 0.29 -3.54 16.60
CA LYS A 538 0.23 -3.04 18.00
C LYS A 538 0.95 -3.97 18.98
N SER A 539 0.85 -5.29 18.77
CA SER A 539 1.50 -6.29 19.62
C SER A 539 3.04 -6.24 19.56
N LYS A 540 3.62 -5.82 18.42
CA LYS A 540 5.07 -5.63 18.27
C LYS A 540 5.54 -4.23 18.69
N GLY A 541 4.62 -3.28 18.87
CA GLY A 541 4.93 -1.89 19.21
C GLY A 541 5.69 -1.12 18.14
N ASN A 542 5.64 -1.55 16.88
CA ASN A 542 6.34 -0.95 15.76
C ASN A 542 5.42 -0.17 14.80
N ILE A 543 4.19 0.14 15.23
CA ILE A 543 3.27 0.99 14.46
C ILE A 543 3.78 2.42 14.46
N LEU A 544 3.69 3.06 13.29
CA LEU A 544 3.86 4.50 13.08
C LEU A 544 2.51 5.13 12.75
N ASP A 545 2.11 6.13 13.53
CA ASP A 545 0.95 6.97 13.24
C ASP A 545 1.37 8.07 12.25
N PRO A 546 0.62 8.26 11.13
CA PRO A 546 0.94 9.33 10.19
C PRO A 546 1.01 10.72 10.83
N LEU A 547 0.20 11.01 11.85
CA LEU A 547 0.24 12.30 12.55
C LEU A 547 1.57 12.54 13.26
N ASP A 548 2.17 11.48 13.82
CA ASP A 548 3.46 11.59 14.50
C ASP A 548 4.59 11.98 13.53
N LEU A 549 4.46 11.62 12.24
CA LEU A 549 5.39 12.01 11.21
C LEU A 549 5.11 13.43 10.67
N ILE A 550 3.84 13.77 10.55
CA ILE A 550 3.42 15.08 10.03
C ILE A 550 3.73 16.18 11.04
N ASP A 551 3.30 16.00 12.30
CA ASP A 551 3.33 17.02 13.35
C ASP A 551 4.52 16.88 14.31
N GLY A 552 5.21 15.74 14.26
CA GLY A 552 6.26 15.35 15.19
C GLY A 552 5.71 14.83 16.51
N ILE A 553 6.52 14.10 17.26
CA ILE A 553 6.19 13.59 18.58
C ILE A 553 7.44 13.49 19.45
N SER A 554 7.33 13.84 20.73
CA SER A 554 8.41 13.69 21.70
C SER A 554 8.71 12.20 21.97
N LEU A 555 9.92 11.87 22.40
CA LEU A 555 10.27 10.50 22.74
C LEU A 555 9.36 9.92 23.83
N ASP A 556 9.08 10.67 24.88
CA ASP A 556 8.27 10.19 26.02
C ASP A 556 6.81 9.95 25.61
N ASP A 557 6.24 10.84 24.80
CA ASP A 557 4.88 10.65 24.25
C ASP A 557 4.81 9.46 23.29
N LEU A 558 5.84 9.25 22.45
CA LEU A 558 5.93 8.12 21.55
C LEU A 558 6.01 6.79 22.33
N VAL A 559 6.82 6.74 23.37
CA VAL A 559 6.93 5.56 24.24
C VAL A 559 5.59 5.31 24.94
N ALA A 560 4.95 6.33 25.51
CA ALA A 560 3.63 6.21 26.12
C ALA A 560 2.59 5.68 25.13
N LYS A 561 2.54 6.23 23.91
CA LYS A 561 1.62 5.82 22.84
C LYS A 561 1.81 4.37 22.42
N ARG A 562 3.07 3.92 22.27
CA ARG A 562 3.40 2.55 21.85
C ARG A 562 3.24 1.50 22.96
N THR A 563 3.25 1.90 24.24
CA THR A 563 3.18 0.99 25.38
C THR A 563 1.83 0.99 26.10
N THR A 564 0.91 1.88 25.74
CA THR A 564 -0.43 1.95 26.32
C THR A 564 -1.41 1.07 25.53
N GLY A 565 -2.29 0.35 26.25
CA GLY A 565 -3.35 -0.45 25.64
C GLY A 565 -2.87 -1.66 24.85
N LEU A 566 -1.74 -2.24 25.21
CA LEU A 566 -1.21 -3.46 24.59
C LEU A 566 -2.10 -4.66 24.89
N MET A 567 -2.25 -5.56 23.91
CA MET A 567 -2.90 -6.87 24.10
C MET A 567 -2.12 -7.75 25.09
N GLN A 568 -0.80 -7.58 25.14
CA GLN A 568 0.11 -8.27 26.06
C GLN A 568 0.88 -7.23 26.90
N PRO A 569 0.39 -6.84 28.09
CA PRO A 569 1.04 -5.82 28.93
C PRO A 569 2.50 -6.10 29.27
N LYS A 570 2.89 -7.38 29.33
CA LYS A 570 4.28 -7.82 29.58
C LYS A 570 5.28 -7.33 28.52
N MET A 571 4.80 -6.96 27.32
CA MET A 571 5.65 -6.46 26.24
C MET A 571 6.03 -4.98 26.39
N ALA A 572 5.37 -4.21 27.27
CA ALA A 572 5.55 -2.77 27.40
C ALA A 572 7.02 -2.36 27.65
N GLU A 573 7.72 -3.05 28.54
CA GLU A 573 9.12 -2.74 28.84
C GLU A 573 10.03 -2.96 27.63
N LYS A 574 9.85 -4.09 26.92
CA LYS A 574 10.61 -4.43 25.71
C LYS A 574 10.36 -3.41 24.59
N ILE A 575 9.10 -3.06 24.37
CA ILE A 575 8.69 -2.07 23.35
C ILE A 575 9.23 -0.69 23.70
N GLY A 576 9.15 -0.26 24.97
CA GLY A 576 9.70 1.01 25.42
C GLY A 576 11.22 1.12 25.21
N LYS A 577 11.97 0.07 25.54
CA LYS A 577 13.44 0.01 25.29
C LYS A 577 13.76 0.07 23.78
N ALA A 578 13.03 -0.66 22.96
CA ALA A 578 13.23 -0.66 21.51
C ALA A 578 12.90 0.72 20.91
N THR A 579 11.81 1.36 21.33
CA THR A 579 11.41 2.71 20.89
C THR A 579 12.47 3.77 21.24
N ARG A 580 13.01 3.74 22.48
CA ARG A 580 14.07 4.68 22.90
C ARG A 580 15.37 4.47 22.13
N LYS A 581 15.64 3.25 21.68
CA LYS A 581 16.81 2.96 20.84
C LYS A 581 16.64 3.43 19.40
N GLU A 582 15.42 3.24 18.85
CA GLU A 582 15.11 3.57 17.45
C GLU A 582 14.94 5.09 17.25
N PHE A 583 14.32 5.77 18.20
CA PHE A 583 13.99 7.20 18.15
C PHE A 583 14.52 7.96 19.38
N PRO A 584 15.84 8.11 19.54
CA PRO A 584 16.42 8.69 20.75
C PRO A 584 15.94 10.13 21.05
N ASP A 585 15.59 10.88 20.01
CA ASP A 585 15.12 12.27 20.09
C ASP A 585 13.63 12.44 19.75
N GLY A 586 12.87 11.32 19.68
CA GLY A 586 11.52 11.32 19.16
C GLY A 586 11.46 11.39 17.63
N ILE A 587 10.34 11.83 17.06
CA ILE A 587 10.15 11.99 15.62
C ILE A 587 9.94 13.48 15.32
N PRO A 588 10.80 14.12 14.48
CA PRO A 588 10.61 15.52 14.12
C PRO A 588 9.40 15.69 13.18
N ALA A 589 8.80 16.88 13.16
CA ALA A 589 7.74 17.22 12.23
C ALA A 589 8.28 17.31 10.80
N PHE A 590 7.74 16.47 9.89
CA PHE A 590 8.11 16.51 8.47
C PHE A 590 7.13 17.34 7.62
N GLY A 591 5.87 17.47 8.06
CA GLY A 591 4.76 18.01 7.29
C GLY A 591 4.07 16.96 6.41
N ALA A 592 2.84 17.24 6.00
CA ALA A 592 2.04 16.31 5.21
C ALA A 592 2.63 16.07 3.81
N ASP A 593 3.11 17.12 3.15
CA ASP A 593 3.67 17.02 1.80
C ASP A 593 4.92 16.15 1.72
N ALA A 594 5.84 16.27 2.69
CA ALA A 594 7.04 15.44 2.75
C ALA A 594 6.68 13.95 2.94
N LEU A 595 5.70 13.64 3.78
CA LEU A 595 5.20 12.29 3.98
C LEU A 595 4.54 11.75 2.70
N ARG A 596 3.68 12.53 2.06
CA ARG A 596 2.98 12.14 0.82
C ARG A 596 3.96 11.86 -0.31
N PHE A 597 4.97 12.71 -0.49
CA PHE A 597 5.99 12.50 -1.53
C PHE A 597 6.86 11.27 -1.24
N THR A 598 7.17 11.01 0.03
CA THR A 598 7.87 9.79 0.47
C THR A 598 7.07 8.54 0.10
N ILE A 599 5.77 8.56 0.38
CA ILE A 599 4.84 7.48 0.03
C ILE A 599 4.82 7.24 -1.47
N ALA A 600 4.63 8.29 -2.27
CA ALA A 600 4.60 8.19 -3.73
C ALA A 600 5.92 7.63 -4.29
N ALA A 601 7.05 8.08 -3.78
CA ALA A 601 8.37 7.62 -4.20
C ALA A 601 8.67 6.14 -3.84
N LEU A 602 7.95 5.58 -2.86
CA LEU A 602 8.06 4.18 -2.45
C LEU A 602 7.03 3.28 -3.15
N ALA A 603 6.05 3.84 -3.85
CA ALA A 603 4.92 3.12 -4.43
C ALA A 603 5.27 2.49 -5.78
N GLY A 604 6.19 1.52 -5.78
CA GLY A 604 6.46 0.62 -6.89
C GLY A 604 5.56 -0.61 -6.87
N HIS A 605 5.66 -1.47 -7.90
CA HIS A 605 4.87 -2.71 -8.03
C HIS A 605 5.37 -3.88 -7.16
N GLY A 606 6.06 -3.59 -6.04
CA GLY A 606 6.56 -4.59 -5.10
C GLY A 606 5.51 -5.07 -4.09
N ARG A 607 5.74 -6.23 -3.48
CA ARG A 607 4.88 -6.79 -2.42
C ARG A 607 5.03 -6.07 -1.09
N ASP A 608 6.26 -5.74 -0.74
CA ASP A 608 6.64 -5.19 0.55
C ASP A 608 7.34 -3.85 0.38
N ILE A 609 6.94 -2.88 1.17
CA ILE A 609 7.47 -1.53 1.16
C ILE A 609 8.10 -1.27 2.53
N LYS A 610 9.42 -1.10 2.55
CA LYS A 610 10.13 -0.67 3.76
C LYS A 610 10.04 0.84 3.88
N PHE A 611 9.39 1.30 4.93
CA PHE A 611 9.28 2.73 5.21
C PHE A 611 10.58 3.25 5.84
N ASP A 612 11.14 4.31 5.24
CA ASP A 612 12.40 4.94 5.65
C ASP A 612 12.16 6.41 6.00
N LEU A 613 12.33 6.75 7.28
CA LEU A 613 12.19 8.11 7.79
C LEU A 613 13.24 9.08 7.21
N GLY A 614 14.42 8.60 6.86
CA GLY A 614 15.46 9.42 6.25
C GLY A 614 15.01 10.00 4.90
N ARG A 615 14.16 9.29 4.16
CA ARG A 615 13.57 9.82 2.92
C ARG A 615 12.58 10.96 3.20
N ALA A 616 11.80 10.87 4.28
CA ALA A 616 10.87 11.94 4.65
C ALA A 616 11.60 13.25 4.94
N GLU A 617 12.76 13.21 5.61
CA GLU A 617 13.62 14.37 5.80
C GLU A 617 14.14 14.92 4.46
N GLY A 618 14.61 14.04 3.57
CA GLY A 618 15.03 14.41 2.22
C GLY A 618 13.94 15.15 1.44
N TYR A 619 12.70 14.69 1.50
CA TYR A 619 11.58 15.34 0.80
C TYR A 619 11.06 16.60 1.51
N LYS A 620 11.23 16.72 2.83
CA LYS A 620 11.06 18.02 3.52
C LYS A 620 12.06 19.07 2.98
N ASN A 621 13.30 18.64 2.79
CA ASN A 621 14.33 19.50 2.18
C ASN A 621 14.00 19.84 0.72
N PHE A 622 13.37 18.92 -0.02
CA PHE A 622 12.85 19.20 -1.36
C PHE A 622 11.77 20.30 -1.34
N CYS A 623 10.78 20.20 -0.46
CA CYS A 623 9.77 21.26 -0.29
C CYS A 623 10.41 22.62 0.07
N ASN A 624 11.41 22.62 0.96
CA ASN A 624 12.15 23.82 1.31
C ASN A 624 12.94 24.40 0.11
N LYS A 625 13.53 23.54 -0.73
CA LYS A 625 14.23 23.98 -1.95
C LYS A 625 13.27 24.63 -2.95
N LEU A 626 12.10 24.01 -3.17
CA LEU A 626 11.03 24.56 -4.01
C LEU A 626 10.55 25.92 -3.48
N TRP A 627 10.39 26.05 -2.17
CA TRP A 627 10.03 27.30 -1.50
C TRP A 627 11.07 28.41 -1.76
N ASN A 628 12.35 28.09 -1.59
CA ASN A 628 13.42 29.06 -1.81
C ASN A 628 13.58 29.42 -3.29
N ALA A 629 13.42 28.50 -4.22
CA ALA A 629 13.39 28.78 -5.65
C ALA A 629 12.24 29.71 -6.02
N THR A 630 11.04 29.46 -5.46
CA THR A 630 9.89 30.36 -5.65
C THR A 630 10.16 31.78 -5.12
N ARG A 631 10.77 31.89 -3.94
CA ARG A 631 11.18 33.20 -3.40
C ARG A 631 12.14 33.92 -4.34
N PHE A 632 13.14 33.21 -4.88
CA PHE A 632 14.06 33.78 -5.86
C PHE A 632 13.32 34.29 -7.10
N VAL A 633 12.42 33.50 -7.67
CA VAL A 633 11.62 33.90 -8.84
C VAL A 633 10.80 35.14 -8.51
N LEU A 634 10.06 35.16 -7.40
CA LEU A 634 9.22 36.28 -7.00
C LEU A 634 10.02 37.57 -6.72
N MET A 635 11.26 37.47 -6.25
CA MET A 635 12.13 38.64 -6.04
C MET A 635 12.70 39.22 -7.34
N ASN A 636 12.87 38.38 -8.37
CA ASN A 636 13.47 38.79 -9.64
C ASN A 636 12.45 39.04 -10.76
N THR A 637 11.17 38.79 -10.48
CA THR A 637 10.08 39.02 -11.44
C THR A 637 9.10 40.04 -10.86
N GLY A 638 8.75 41.04 -11.64
CA GLY A 638 7.66 41.97 -11.31
C GLY A 638 6.29 41.36 -11.63
N ASP A 639 5.31 42.22 -11.72
CA ASP A 639 3.97 41.87 -12.27
C ASP A 639 4.09 41.82 -13.81
N VAL A 640 4.24 40.60 -14.33
CA VAL A 640 4.36 40.32 -15.78
C VAL A 640 3.00 40.40 -16.46
N GLY A 641 1.91 40.14 -15.72
CA GLY A 641 0.54 40.26 -16.24
C GLY A 641 0.20 41.63 -16.76
N ALA A 642 0.71 42.67 -16.11
CA ALA A 642 0.52 44.08 -16.53
C ALA A 642 1.25 44.44 -17.84
N VAL A 643 2.24 43.62 -18.26
CA VAL A 643 3.00 43.82 -19.51
C VAL A 643 2.33 43.11 -20.68
N LEU A 644 1.61 42.03 -20.41
CA LEU A 644 0.89 41.25 -21.43
C LEU A 644 -0.45 41.90 -21.88
N ASP A 645 -0.96 42.85 -21.12
CA ASP A 645 -2.24 43.50 -21.33
C ASP A 645 -2.22 44.61 -22.44
N ARG A 646 -1.14 44.65 -23.27
CA ARG A 646 -0.96 45.74 -24.27
C ARG A 646 -1.76 45.59 -25.56
N ASP A 647 -2.44 44.44 -25.76
CA ASP A 647 -3.31 44.28 -26.96
C ASP A 647 -4.53 43.39 -26.63
N PRO A 648 -5.64 43.98 -26.14
CA PRO A 648 -6.85 43.24 -25.76
C PRO A 648 -7.62 42.65 -26.95
N GLU A 649 -7.32 43.04 -28.20
CA GLU A 649 -8.10 42.63 -29.38
C GLU A 649 -7.55 41.35 -30.07
N SER A 650 -6.35 40.87 -29.70
CA SER A 650 -5.73 39.80 -30.44
C SER A 650 -5.91 38.37 -29.84
N HIS A 651 -6.40 38.24 -28.59
CA HIS A 651 -6.56 36.91 -27.96
C HIS A 651 -7.85 36.81 -27.13
N PRO A 652 -8.63 35.72 -27.23
CA PRO A 652 -9.78 35.52 -26.38
C PRO A 652 -9.33 35.37 -24.91
N ARG A 653 -9.96 36.10 -24.01
CA ARG A 653 -9.78 36.05 -22.55
C ARG A 653 -9.92 34.57 -22.10
N GLY A 654 -8.85 33.95 -21.59
CA GLY A 654 -8.98 32.66 -20.96
C GLY A 654 -7.75 31.74 -20.84
N ALA A 655 -6.69 31.91 -21.61
CA ALA A 655 -5.47 31.14 -21.41
C ALA A 655 -4.24 32.04 -21.49
N PRO A 656 -3.36 32.06 -20.49
CA PRO A 656 -2.08 32.76 -20.62
C PRO A 656 -1.30 32.15 -21.78
N THR A 657 -0.99 32.97 -22.79
CA THR A 657 -0.09 32.56 -23.88
C THR A 657 1.25 32.14 -23.27
N GLY A 658 1.78 31.01 -23.74
CA GLY A 658 3.11 30.57 -23.34
C GLY A 658 4.16 31.64 -23.63
N PRO A 659 5.30 31.66 -22.92
CA PRO A 659 6.34 32.62 -23.19
C PRO A 659 6.90 32.43 -24.61
N GLU A 660 7.26 33.53 -25.26
CA GLU A 660 8.09 33.51 -26.47
C GLU A 660 9.57 33.45 -26.04
N PRO A 661 10.24 32.30 -26.16
CA PRO A 661 11.58 32.14 -25.61
C PRO A 661 12.61 32.91 -26.43
N ALA A 662 13.31 33.84 -25.78
CA ALA A 662 14.40 34.61 -26.40
C ALA A 662 15.74 33.86 -26.35
N THR A 663 15.95 33.02 -25.32
CA THR A 663 17.24 32.34 -25.09
C THR A 663 17.14 30.81 -25.28
N ASP A 664 18.28 30.15 -25.55
CA ASP A 664 18.36 28.70 -25.64
C ASP A 664 18.03 28.01 -24.30
N ALA A 665 18.38 28.63 -23.16
CA ALA A 665 18.03 28.13 -21.84
C ALA A 665 16.51 28.09 -21.62
N GLU A 666 15.77 29.08 -22.12
CA GLU A 666 14.31 29.10 -22.06
C GLU A 666 13.69 28.02 -22.96
N ARG A 667 14.21 27.85 -24.20
CA ARG A 667 13.76 26.77 -25.10
C ARG A 667 14.02 25.40 -24.52
N TRP A 668 15.18 25.21 -23.89
CA TRP A 668 15.55 23.97 -23.22
C TRP A 668 14.60 23.63 -22.07
N ILE A 669 14.37 24.57 -21.13
CA ILE A 669 13.53 24.26 -19.97
C ILE A 669 12.06 24.02 -20.35
N LEU A 670 11.54 24.68 -21.37
CA LEU A 670 10.20 24.45 -21.89
C LEU A 670 10.08 23.05 -22.52
N ALA A 671 11.11 22.59 -23.27
CA ALA A 671 11.17 21.24 -23.80
C ALA A 671 11.21 20.19 -22.67
N ARG A 672 12.05 20.42 -21.65
CA ARG A 672 12.12 19.52 -20.47
C ARG A 672 10.81 19.46 -19.71
N LEU A 673 10.10 20.59 -19.58
CA LEU A 673 8.78 20.66 -18.94
C LEU A 673 7.73 19.86 -19.73
N ALA A 674 7.75 19.97 -21.08
CA ALA A 674 6.87 19.18 -21.95
C ALA A 674 7.11 17.67 -21.81
N ASP A 675 8.39 17.24 -21.82
CA ASP A 675 8.77 15.85 -21.59
C ASP A 675 8.28 15.34 -20.22
N THR A 676 8.48 16.14 -19.17
CA THR A 676 8.05 15.82 -17.80
C THR A 676 6.53 15.70 -17.70
N ALA A 677 5.79 16.56 -18.40
CA ALA A 677 4.31 16.47 -18.44
C ALA A 677 3.85 15.18 -19.14
N ALA A 678 4.50 14.78 -20.23
CA ALA A 678 4.22 13.52 -20.93
C ALA A 678 4.53 12.29 -20.05
N GLU A 679 5.66 12.31 -19.35
CA GLU A 679 6.03 11.26 -18.41
C GLU A 679 5.04 11.16 -17.25
N ALA A 680 4.61 12.28 -16.68
CA ALA A 680 3.63 12.32 -15.62
C ALA A 680 2.28 11.73 -16.05
N GLU A 681 1.78 12.08 -17.23
CA GLU A 681 0.55 11.51 -17.78
C GLU A 681 0.64 9.98 -17.92
N ARG A 682 1.74 9.48 -18.49
CA ARG A 682 1.99 8.03 -18.64
C ARG A 682 2.07 7.32 -17.29
N HIS A 683 2.79 7.88 -16.33
CA HIS A 683 2.99 7.25 -15.03
C HIS A 683 1.71 7.24 -14.17
N PHE A 684 0.84 8.25 -14.30
CA PHE A 684 -0.50 8.18 -13.71
C PHE A 684 -1.36 7.08 -14.34
N ALA A 685 -1.33 6.95 -15.67
CA ALA A 685 -2.07 5.91 -16.39
C ALA A 685 -1.60 4.49 -16.03
N ASP A 686 -0.30 4.32 -15.76
CA ASP A 686 0.32 3.04 -15.42
C ASP A 686 0.38 2.77 -13.91
N TYR A 687 -0.17 3.65 -13.07
CA TYR A 687 -0.07 3.58 -11.60
C TYR A 687 1.38 3.46 -11.09
N ARG A 688 2.34 4.11 -11.77
CA ARG A 688 3.76 4.11 -11.44
C ARG A 688 4.14 5.38 -10.69
N PHE A 689 3.65 5.50 -9.44
CA PHE A 689 3.91 6.67 -8.61
C PHE A 689 5.39 6.85 -8.25
N ASP A 690 6.15 5.76 -8.16
CA ASP A 690 7.60 5.76 -7.99
C ASP A 690 8.30 6.50 -9.14
N LEU A 691 7.98 6.17 -10.38
CA LEU A 691 8.54 6.83 -11.57
C LEU A 691 8.00 8.25 -11.74
N LEU A 692 6.72 8.48 -11.42
CA LEU A 692 6.12 9.81 -11.39
C LEU A 692 6.89 10.75 -10.44
N SER A 693 7.10 10.29 -9.20
CA SER A 693 7.83 11.06 -8.20
C SER A 693 9.26 11.34 -8.62
N GLN A 694 9.93 10.35 -9.22
CA GLN A 694 11.28 10.51 -9.73
C GLN A 694 11.35 11.57 -10.84
N ALA A 695 10.49 11.48 -11.86
CA ALA A 695 10.47 12.43 -12.97
C ALA A 695 10.22 13.87 -12.50
N LEU A 696 9.23 14.05 -11.62
CA LEU A 696 8.90 15.38 -11.06
C LEU A 696 10.02 15.92 -10.15
N TYR A 697 10.63 15.07 -9.35
CA TYR A 697 11.77 15.45 -8.51
C TYR A 697 12.97 15.88 -9.34
N GLU A 698 13.35 15.09 -10.35
CA GLU A 698 14.49 15.38 -11.23
C GLU A 698 14.29 16.69 -11.99
N PHE A 699 13.11 16.93 -12.55
CA PHE A 699 12.82 18.19 -13.20
C PHE A 699 12.88 19.36 -12.23
N ALA A 700 12.19 19.26 -11.07
CA ALA A 700 12.13 20.36 -10.10
C ALA A 700 13.50 20.68 -9.49
N TRP A 701 14.21 19.65 -9.02
CA TRP A 701 15.48 19.82 -8.32
C TRP A 701 16.63 20.15 -9.28
N ASN A 702 16.82 19.31 -10.30
CA ASN A 702 17.96 19.40 -11.19
C ASN A 702 17.72 20.42 -12.31
N ASP A 703 16.69 20.23 -13.12
CA ASP A 703 16.52 21.04 -14.33
C ASP A 703 16.08 22.46 -13.98
N PHE A 704 15.08 22.63 -13.10
CA PHE A 704 14.59 23.96 -12.73
C PHE A 704 15.50 24.65 -11.71
N CYS A 705 15.67 24.07 -10.50
CA CYS A 705 16.36 24.76 -9.41
C CYS A 705 17.87 24.85 -9.62
N ASP A 706 18.55 23.76 -10.02
CA ASP A 706 20.01 23.73 -10.11
C ASP A 706 20.55 24.31 -11.43
N TRP A 707 19.78 24.20 -12.52
CA TRP A 707 20.21 24.67 -13.81
C TRP A 707 19.46 25.90 -14.30
N PHE A 708 18.14 25.85 -14.51
CA PHE A 708 17.45 26.96 -15.16
C PHE A 708 17.51 28.27 -14.36
N VAL A 709 17.29 28.20 -13.04
CA VAL A 709 17.42 29.36 -12.15
C VAL A 709 18.81 29.99 -12.26
N GLU A 710 19.86 29.19 -12.36
CA GLU A 710 21.21 29.70 -12.49
C GLU A 710 21.51 30.23 -13.90
N LEU A 711 21.07 29.53 -14.94
CA LEU A 711 21.21 29.95 -16.35
C LEU A 711 20.41 31.22 -16.67
N ALA A 712 19.35 31.51 -15.93
CA ALA A 712 18.55 32.73 -16.08
C ALA A 712 19.26 34.00 -15.56
N LYS A 713 20.16 33.89 -14.57
CA LYS A 713 20.78 35.04 -13.91
C LYS A 713 21.56 36.00 -14.87
N PRO A 714 22.34 35.50 -15.86
CA PRO A 714 22.98 36.37 -16.82
C PRO A 714 22.04 37.23 -17.66
N ALA A 715 20.88 36.66 -18.07
CA ALA A 715 19.89 37.41 -18.81
C ALA A 715 19.14 38.41 -17.93
N LEU A 716 18.80 38.03 -16.68
CA LEU A 716 18.12 38.92 -15.71
C LEU A 716 18.96 40.14 -15.34
N ASN A 717 20.28 39.98 -15.31
CA ASN A 717 21.24 41.03 -14.92
C ASN A 717 22.00 41.65 -16.10
N GLY A 718 21.67 41.23 -17.34
CA GLY A 718 22.30 41.78 -18.56
C GLY A 718 21.66 43.08 -19.03
N ASP A 719 22.22 43.64 -20.09
CA ASP A 719 21.81 44.94 -20.67
C ASP A 719 20.72 44.81 -21.73
N ASP A 720 20.29 43.55 -22.03
CA ASP A 720 19.22 43.28 -23.00
C ASP A 720 17.85 43.18 -22.30
N PRO A 721 17.00 44.24 -22.44
CA PRO A 721 15.71 44.26 -21.74
C PRO A 721 14.68 43.25 -22.28
N GLU A 722 14.82 42.82 -23.56
CA GLU A 722 13.91 41.86 -24.17
C GLU A 722 14.21 40.47 -23.67
N ALA A 723 15.48 40.06 -23.63
CA ALA A 723 15.92 38.82 -23.05
C ALA A 723 15.57 38.74 -21.55
N ALA A 724 15.74 39.83 -20.79
CA ALA A 724 15.37 39.89 -19.39
C ALA A 724 13.86 39.76 -19.17
N ALA A 725 13.02 40.39 -20.00
CA ALA A 725 11.56 40.27 -19.91
C ALA A 725 11.09 38.83 -20.25
N SER A 726 11.61 38.25 -21.33
CA SER A 726 11.33 36.86 -21.72
C SER A 726 11.73 35.88 -20.61
N THR A 727 12.91 36.04 -20.03
CA THR A 727 13.41 35.19 -18.94
C THR A 727 12.53 35.29 -17.68
N ARG A 728 12.06 36.48 -17.28
CA ARG A 728 11.14 36.66 -16.16
C ARG A 728 9.80 35.95 -16.42
N HIS A 729 9.24 36.06 -17.62
CA HIS A 729 8.01 35.40 -18.00
C HIS A 729 8.19 33.87 -17.98
N THR A 730 9.29 33.37 -18.58
CA THR A 730 9.57 31.92 -18.60
C THR A 730 9.77 31.34 -17.18
N LEU A 731 10.48 32.05 -16.29
CA LEU A 731 10.64 31.64 -14.89
C LEU A 731 9.30 31.48 -14.17
N LEU A 732 8.42 32.48 -14.30
CA LEU A 732 7.08 32.41 -13.70
C LEU A 732 6.22 31.31 -14.33
N PHE A 733 6.21 31.21 -15.65
CA PHE A 733 5.43 30.23 -16.37
C PHE A 733 5.83 28.80 -16.04
N VAL A 734 7.12 28.49 -16.11
CA VAL A 734 7.64 27.15 -15.78
C VAL A 734 7.35 26.79 -14.33
N LEU A 735 7.57 27.72 -13.40
CA LEU A 735 7.29 27.52 -11.99
C LEU A 735 5.80 27.21 -11.76
N GLU A 736 4.92 28.00 -12.35
CA GLU A 736 3.46 27.82 -12.20
C GLU A 736 3.02 26.45 -12.73
N ARG A 737 3.52 26.03 -13.90
CA ARG A 737 3.22 24.71 -14.47
C ARG A 737 3.82 23.58 -13.65
N LEU A 738 5.03 23.76 -13.11
CA LEU A 738 5.65 22.81 -12.18
C LEU A 738 4.82 22.63 -10.90
N LEU A 739 4.30 23.70 -10.33
CA LEU A 739 3.42 23.63 -9.17
C LEU A 739 2.16 22.81 -9.47
N ARG A 740 1.55 22.98 -10.67
CA ARG A 740 0.42 22.14 -11.09
C ARG A 740 0.79 20.68 -11.24
N LEU A 741 1.95 20.37 -11.85
CA LEU A 741 2.44 18.99 -12.00
C LEU A 741 2.66 18.31 -10.64
N LEU A 742 3.17 19.05 -9.66
CA LEU A 742 3.47 18.54 -8.31
C LEU A 742 2.22 18.44 -7.41
N HIS A 743 1.16 19.23 -7.70
CA HIS A 743 0.03 19.39 -6.80
C HIS A 743 -0.65 18.09 -6.36
N PRO A 744 -0.87 17.07 -7.21
CA PRO A 744 -1.45 15.81 -6.77
C PRO A 744 -0.66 15.10 -5.66
N LEU A 745 0.68 15.25 -5.65
CA LEU A 745 1.54 14.61 -4.66
C LEU A 745 1.77 15.47 -3.41
N ILE A 746 2.01 16.77 -3.58
CA ILE A 746 2.34 17.72 -2.50
C ILE A 746 1.40 18.93 -2.53
N PRO A 747 0.13 18.72 -2.16
CA PRO A 747 -0.93 19.69 -2.40
C PRO A 747 -0.80 21.00 -1.59
N PHE A 748 -0.24 20.96 -0.38
CA PHE A 748 -0.23 22.10 0.51
C PHE A 748 0.80 23.15 0.10
N VAL A 749 2.05 22.76 -0.08
CA VAL A 749 3.11 23.70 -0.48
C VAL A 749 2.86 24.24 -1.88
N THR A 750 2.34 23.43 -2.79
CA THR A 750 2.02 23.89 -4.15
C THR A 750 0.87 24.87 -4.16
N GLU A 751 -0.18 24.69 -3.35
CA GLU A 751 -1.25 25.67 -3.18
C GLU A 751 -0.72 26.98 -2.61
N GLU A 752 0.05 26.93 -1.51
CA GLU A 752 0.57 28.12 -0.85
C GLU A 752 1.46 28.95 -1.78
N LEU A 753 2.34 28.29 -2.55
CA LEU A 753 3.21 28.95 -3.52
C LEU A 753 2.43 29.47 -4.73
N TRP A 754 1.46 28.68 -5.23
CA TRP A 754 0.67 29.04 -6.39
C TRP A 754 -0.16 30.32 -6.17
N GLN A 755 -0.68 30.51 -4.97
CA GLN A 755 -1.42 31.73 -4.59
C GLN A 755 -0.54 32.99 -4.70
N GLN A 756 0.79 32.87 -4.70
CA GLN A 756 1.70 33.98 -4.87
C GLN A 756 2.19 34.15 -6.33
N VAL A 757 2.26 33.04 -7.08
CA VAL A 757 2.81 32.99 -8.44
C VAL A 757 1.75 33.30 -9.50
N ALA A 758 0.58 32.69 -9.40
CA ALA A 758 -0.50 32.80 -10.39
C ALA A 758 -0.95 34.23 -10.70
N PRO A 759 -1.15 35.11 -9.70
CA PRO A 759 -1.55 36.51 -9.96
C PRO A 759 -0.55 37.29 -10.79
N ARG A 760 0.78 36.93 -10.70
CA ARG A 760 1.83 37.60 -11.47
C ARG A 760 1.78 37.24 -12.96
N LEU A 761 1.10 36.18 -13.32
CA LEU A 761 0.83 35.76 -14.70
C LEU A 761 -0.60 36.12 -15.15
N GLY A 762 -1.38 36.87 -14.34
CA GLY A 762 -2.78 37.14 -14.62
C GLY A 762 -3.69 35.93 -14.58
N ILE A 763 -3.26 34.82 -13.92
CA ILE A 763 -4.07 33.63 -13.75
C ILE A 763 -5.04 33.83 -12.59
N GLU A 764 -6.32 33.69 -12.89
CA GLU A 764 -7.41 33.81 -11.90
C GLU A 764 -7.83 32.41 -11.42
N GLY A 765 -8.28 32.31 -10.17
CA GLY A 765 -8.83 31.11 -9.57
C GLY A 765 -8.61 31.05 -8.07
N ASP A 766 -9.53 30.40 -7.37
CA ASP A 766 -9.49 30.30 -5.90
C ASP A 766 -8.49 29.27 -5.39
N THR A 767 -8.16 28.29 -6.23
CA THR A 767 -7.28 27.17 -5.88
C THR A 767 -6.62 26.55 -7.12
N ILE A 768 -5.37 26.11 -6.95
CA ILE A 768 -4.62 25.35 -7.95
C ILE A 768 -5.33 24.04 -8.30
N MET A 769 -6.09 23.48 -7.37
CA MET A 769 -6.79 22.18 -7.50
C MET A 769 -7.79 22.15 -8.66
N LEU A 770 -8.31 23.31 -9.07
CA LEU A 770 -9.25 23.49 -10.19
C LEU A 770 -8.57 23.95 -11.48
N GLN A 771 -7.27 24.15 -11.47
CA GLN A 771 -6.52 24.48 -12.68
C GLN A 771 -6.25 23.22 -13.52
N SER A 772 -6.14 23.39 -14.84
CA SER A 772 -5.86 22.27 -15.75
C SER A 772 -4.47 21.66 -15.46
N TYR A 773 -4.40 20.35 -15.37
CA TYR A 773 -3.12 19.63 -15.28
C TYR A 773 -2.34 19.77 -16.60
N PRO A 774 -1.07 20.17 -16.58
CA PRO A 774 -0.27 20.39 -17.79
C PRO A 774 -0.13 19.12 -18.63
N ARG A 775 -0.27 19.25 -19.95
CA ARG A 775 -0.05 18.20 -20.94
C ARG A 775 1.11 18.59 -21.86
N ALA A 776 1.78 17.59 -22.44
CA ALA A 776 2.85 17.86 -23.41
C ALA A 776 2.38 18.75 -24.57
N ALA A 777 1.13 18.60 -25.01
CA ALA A 777 0.54 19.40 -26.08
C ALA A 777 0.32 20.89 -25.74
N ASP A 778 0.39 21.25 -24.47
CA ASP A 778 0.22 22.64 -24.00
C ASP A 778 1.50 23.47 -24.19
N PHE A 779 2.61 22.84 -24.61
CA PHE A 779 3.93 23.46 -24.77
C PHE A 779 4.34 23.53 -26.24
N PRO A 780 5.20 24.49 -26.61
CA PRO A 780 5.71 24.57 -27.96
C PRO A 780 6.55 23.33 -28.33
N ALA A 781 6.64 23.01 -29.60
CA ALA A 781 7.50 21.95 -30.09
C ALA A 781 8.94 22.16 -29.62
N ALA A 782 9.59 21.07 -29.17
CA ALA A 782 10.96 21.11 -28.64
C ALA A 782 11.94 21.57 -29.74
N ASP A 783 12.79 22.56 -29.42
CA ASP A 783 13.93 22.94 -30.23
C ASP A 783 15.09 21.98 -29.91
N ALA A 784 15.24 20.95 -30.74
CA ALA A 784 16.27 19.91 -30.53
C ALA A 784 17.71 20.49 -30.53
N ARG A 785 17.95 21.59 -31.26
CA ARG A 785 19.25 22.27 -31.27
C ARG A 785 19.48 22.95 -29.92
N ALA A 786 18.53 23.71 -29.43
CA ALA A 786 18.65 24.39 -28.14
C ALA A 786 18.83 23.39 -27.00
N VAL A 787 18.09 22.26 -27.04
CA VAL A 787 18.25 21.16 -26.05
C VAL A 787 19.68 20.61 -26.07
N ALA A 788 20.20 20.23 -27.25
CA ALA A 788 21.57 19.70 -27.38
C ALA A 788 22.64 20.72 -26.97
N ASP A 789 22.47 21.98 -27.31
CA ASP A 789 23.41 23.04 -27.00
C ASP A 789 23.46 23.38 -25.51
N VAL A 790 22.31 23.36 -24.81
CA VAL A 790 22.27 23.55 -23.34
C VAL A 790 22.83 22.34 -22.60
N GLU A 791 22.59 21.11 -23.05
CA GLU A 791 23.24 19.93 -22.48
C GLU A 791 24.76 19.97 -22.63
N TRP A 792 25.27 20.45 -23.78
CA TRP A 792 26.69 20.73 -23.96
C TRP A 792 27.19 21.81 -22.95
N LEU A 793 26.42 22.88 -22.74
CA LEU A 793 26.76 23.91 -21.75
C LEU A 793 26.81 23.34 -20.32
N LYS A 794 25.83 22.49 -19.96
CA LYS A 794 25.80 21.80 -18.65
C LYS A 794 27.03 20.93 -18.45
N ALA A 795 27.45 20.19 -19.50
CA ALA A 795 28.67 19.40 -19.46
C ALA A 795 29.91 20.27 -19.25
N MET A 796 30.02 21.41 -19.94
CA MET A 796 31.08 22.39 -19.81
C MET A 796 31.18 22.96 -18.38
N VAL A 797 30.04 23.45 -17.87
CA VAL A 797 29.99 24.03 -16.53
C VAL A 797 30.36 23.00 -15.46
N SER A 798 29.84 21.76 -15.60
CA SER A 798 30.13 20.67 -14.67
C SER A 798 31.59 20.24 -14.71
N ALA A 799 32.22 20.18 -15.89
CA ALA A 799 33.63 19.86 -16.04
C ALA A 799 34.53 20.92 -15.38
N LEU A 800 34.19 22.19 -15.56
CA LEU A 800 34.91 23.28 -14.90
C LEU A 800 34.73 23.31 -13.39
N ARG A 801 33.52 23.06 -12.89
CA ARG A 801 33.24 22.92 -11.44
C ARG A 801 34.07 21.81 -10.82
N ARG A 802 34.17 20.65 -11.53
CA ARG A 802 35.00 19.54 -11.09
C ARG A 802 36.48 19.94 -11.01
N VAL A 803 37.04 20.55 -12.06
CA VAL A 803 38.44 21.05 -12.04
C VAL A 803 38.68 22.02 -10.88
N ARG A 804 37.78 22.97 -10.65
CA ARG A 804 37.89 23.91 -9.53
C ARG A 804 37.85 23.20 -8.18
N SER A 805 36.99 22.20 -8.01
CA SER A 805 36.91 21.41 -6.77
C SER A 805 38.19 20.59 -6.54
N GLU A 806 38.71 19.95 -7.58
CA GLU A 806 39.94 19.15 -7.53
C GLU A 806 41.17 19.99 -7.17
N LEU A 807 41.20 21.22 -7.66
CA LEU A 807 42.27 22.18 -7.36
C LEU A 807 42.06 22.98 -6.07
N ASN A 808 40.96 22.74 -5.35
CA ASN A 808 40.56 23.51 -4.17
C ASN A 808 40.52 25.03 -4.40
N VAL A 809 40.11 25.46 -5.62
CA VAL A 809 39.99 26.89 -5.95
C VAL A 809 38.81 27.49 -5.19
N PRO A 810 39.01 28.56 -4.41
CA PRO A 810 37.95 29.23 -3.67
C PRO A 810 36.78 29.64 -4.60
N PRO A 811 35.51 29.54 -4.18
CA PRO A 811 34.35 29.80 -5.05
C PRO A 811 34.35 31.19 -5.71
N GLY A 812 34.87 32.21 -5.05
CA GLY A 812 34.95 33.60 -5.55
C GLY A 812 36.17 33.89 -6.43
N LYS A 813 37.18 33.04 -6.48
CA LYS A 813 38.40 33.23 -7.25
C LYS A 813 38.12 33.11 -8.75
N GLN A 814 38.49 34.12 -9.51
CA GLN A 814 38.42 34.12 -10.97
C GLN A 814 39.54 33.28 -11.58
N VAL A 815 39.23 32.60 -12.70
CA VAL A 815 40.16 31.74 -13.43
C VAL A 815 40.13 32.07 -14.93
N THR A 816 41.27 31.81 -15.63
CA THR A 816 41.32 31.85 -17.08
C THR A 816 40.98 30.48 -17.64
N LEU A 817 40.16 30.42 -18.67
CA LEU A 817 39.82 29.21 -19.43
C LEU A 817 40.46 29.24 -20.81
N LEU A 818 41.35 28.30 -21.07
CA LEU A 818 41.92 28.08 -22.40
C LEU A 818 41.23 26.87 -23.01
N LEU A 819 40.90 26.92 -24.28
CA LEU A 819 40.20 25.87 -25.03
C LEU A 819 41.12 25.39 -26.17
N ALA A 820 41.26 24.06 -26.29
CA ALA A 820 42.06 23.45 -27.35
C ALA A 820 41.26 22.28 -27.98
N GLY A 821 41.43 22.09 -29.29
CA GLY A 821 40.65 21.11 -30.05
C GLY A 821 39.20 21.52 -30.26
N GLY A 822 38.33 20.56 -30.34
CA GLY A 822 36.90 20.75 -30.66
C GLY A 822 36.64 21.06 -32.11
N ASN A 823 35.39 21.21 -32.47
CA ASN A 823 34.90 21.49 -33.81
C ASN A 823 34.34 22.93 -33.95
N ALA A 824 33.89 23.29 -35.16
CA ALA A 824 33.33 24.63 -35.40
C ALA A 824 32.07 24.91 -34.54
N GLY A 825 31.25 23.87 -34.29
CA GLY A 825 30.06 23.97 -33.42
C GLY A 825 30.42 24.30 -31.98
N ASP A 826 31.51 23.74 -31.46
CA ASP A 826 31.97 24.04 -30.11
C ASP A 826 32.42 25.51 -29.99
N ARG A 827 33.04 26.08 -31.03
CA ARG A 827 33.39 27.51 -31.05
C ARG A 827 32.16 28.41 -31.09
N GLU A 828 31.15 28.06 -31.88
CA GLU A 828 29.88 28.77 -31.98
C GLU A 828 29.13 28.74 -30.65
N ARG A 829 28.99 27.53 -30.00
CA ARG A 829 28.36 27.37 -28.70
C ARG A 829 29.08 28.17 -27.63
N MET A 830 30.40 28.13 -27.61
CA MET A 830 31.19 28.90 -26.63
C MET A 830 31.00 30.40 -26.78
N GLN A 831 30.87 30.90 -27.98
CA GLN A 831 30.58 32.33 -28.19
C GLN A 831 29.21 32.73 -27.70
N ARG A 832 28.20 31.91 -27.97
CA ARG A 832 26.85 32.16 -27.49
C ARG A 832 26.73 32.06 -25.95
N PHE A 833 27.40 31.10 -25.35
CA PHE A 833 27.28 30.82 -23.91
C PHE A 833 28.41 31.42 -23.06
N ALA A 834 29.26 32.27 -23.63
CA ALA A 834 30.38 32.84 -22.91
C ALA A 834 29.98 33.58 -21.62
N SER A 835 28.83 34.28 -21.61
CA SER A 835 28.31 34.97 -20.44
C SER A 835 27.92 34.00 -19.34
N GLN A 836 27.24 32.89 -19.65
CA GLN A 836 26.85 31.88 -18.70
C GLN A 836 28.08 31.15 -18.13
N VAL A 837 29.03 30.75 -18.96
CA VAL A 837 30.26 30.08 -18.52
C VAL A 837 31.05 30.99 -17.57
N ARG A 838 31.23 32.26 -17.93
CA ARG A 838 31.89 33.26 -17.07
C ARG A 838 31.20 33.45 -15.75
N PHE A 839 29.88 33.61 -15.77
CA PHE A 839 29.11 33.85 -14.56
C PHE A 839 29.13 32.63 -13.63
N LEU A 840 28.78 31.42 -14.15
CA LEU A 840 28.60 30.22 -13.37
C LEU A 840 29.88 29.61 -12.82
N ASN A 841 31.02 29.83 -13.51
CA ASN A 841 32.31 29.26 -13.14
C ASN A 841 33.34 30.30 -12.69
N LYS A 842 32.95 31.60 -12.57
CA LYS A 842 33.88 32.70 -12.23
C LYS A 842 35.08 32.72 -13.18
N VAL A 843 34.81 32.65 -14.50
CA VAL A 843 35.85 32.74 -15.52
C VAL A 843 35.99 34.19 -15.95
N GLU A 844 37.21 34.71 -15.83
CA GLU A 844 37.56 36.07 -16.22
C GLU A 844 37.76 36.16 -17.77
N ARG A 845 38.51 35.22 -18.33
CA ARG A 845 38.90 35.18 -19.72
C ARG A 845 38.72 33.79 -20.35
N ILE A 846 38.19 33.76 -21.56
CA ILE A 846 38.04 32.56 -22.38
C ILE A 846 38.78 32.75 -23.67
N GLU A 847 39.73 31.87 -23.99
CA GLU A 847 40.54 31.94 -25.20
C GLU A 847 40.65 30.58 -25.87
N PHE A 848 40.58 30.56 -27.22
CA PHE A 848 40.89 29.37 -27.99
C PHE A 848 42.37 29.37 -28.37
N LEU A 849 43.08 28.31 -28.02
CA LEU A 849 44.46 28.08 -28.47
C LEU A 849 44.46 27.74 -29.98
N GLY A 850 45.42 28.33 -30.72
CA GLY A 850 45.62 28.00 -32.11
C GLY A 850 46.14 26.56 -32.29
N ASP A 851 45.90 25.97 -33.49
CA ASP A 851 46.37 24.65 -33.79
C ASP A 851 47.89 24.55 -33.66
N GLY A 852 48.36 23.65 -32.77
CA GLY A 852 49.79 23.48 -32.46
C GLY A 852 50.37 24.44 -31.41
N ALA A 853 49.58 25.30 -30.80
CA ALA A 853 50.08 26.15 -29.69
C ALA A 853 50.36 25.27 -28.47
N GLU A 854 51.53 25.52 -27.81
CA GLU A 854 51.85 24.86 -26.57
C GLU A 854 50.95 25.40 -25.46
N ALA A 855 50.19 24.51 -24.81
CA ALA A 855 49.40 24.85 -23.68
C ALA A 855 50.27 25.00 -22.45
N PRO A 856 50.04 26.02 -21.57
CA PRO A 856 50.76 26.15 -20.29
C PRO A 856 50.44 24.95 -19.37
N ALA A 857 51.16 24.83 -18.26
CA ALA A 857 50.83 23.90 -17.20
C ALA A 857 49.40 24.22 -16.70
N ALA A 858 48.48 23.32 -16.97
CA ALA A 858 47.04 23.52 -16.73
C ALA A 858 46.33 22.23 -16.25
N ALA A 859 45.36 22.40 -15.37
CA ALA A 859 44.38 21.33 -15.11
C ALA A 859 43.52 21.17 -16.35
N THR A 860 43.28 19.92 -16.71
CA THR A 860 42.58 19.56 -17.99
C THR A 860 41.28 18.83 -17.70
N ALA A 861 40.18 19.26 -18.32
CA ALA A 861 38.96 18.46 -18.49
C ALA A 861 38.64 18.35 -19.99
N VAL A 862 37.71 17.43 -20.33
CA VAL A 862 37.31 17.17 -21.73
C VAL A 862 35.79 17.13 -21.81
N VAL A 863 35.25 17.76 -22.82
CA VAL A 863 33.82 17.72 -23.19
C VAL A 863 33.74 17.39 -24.69
N GLY A 864 33.35 16.15 -25.02
CA GLY A 864 33.53 15.65 -26.37
C GLY A 864 34.98 15.70 -26.79
N ASP A 865 35.28 16.35 -27.93
CA ASP A 865 36.66 16.56 -28.45
C ASP A 865 37.31 17.88 -27.93
N LEU A 866 36.57 18.69 -27.19
CA LEU A 866 37.05 19.98 -26.69
C LEU A 866 37.77 19.80 -25.36
N LYS A 867 39.03 20.27 -25.30
CA LYS A 867 39.83 20.29 -24.06
C LYS A 867 39.69 21.62 -23.35
N LEU A 868 39.35 21.55 -22.06
CA LEU A 868 39.23 22.67 -21.15
C LEU A 868 40.53 22.74 -20.32
N LEU A 869 41.24 23.83 -20.38
CA LEU A 869 42.53 24.00 -19.73
C LEU A 869 42.41 25.18 -18.76
N VAL A 870 42.63 24.93 -17.49
CA VAL A 870 42.72 25.98 -16.46
C VAL A 870 44.16 26.10 -16.03
N PRO A 871 44.86 27.20 -16.39
CA PRO A 871 46.26 27.40 -16.02
C PRO A 871 46.49 27.36 -14.51
N LEU A 872 47.53 26.69 -14.08
CA LEU A 872 47.81 26.47 -12.66
C LEU A 872 48.57 27.64 -12.02
N GLU A 873 49.14 28.52 -12.81
CA GLU A 873 49.91 29.66 -12.36
C GLU A 873 49.07 30.57 -11.45
N GLY A 874 49.53 30.79 -10.21
CA GLY A 874 48.84 31.60 -9.20
C GLY A 874 47.56 30.97 -8.60
N LEU A 875 47.24 29.72 -8.92
CA LEU A 875 46.06 28.99 -8.41
C LEU A 875 46.43 27.91 -7.38
N VAL A 876 47.53 27.20 -7.57
CA VAL A 876 47.90 26.03 -6.78
C VAL A 876 49.40 25.98 -6.49
N ASP A 877 49.78 25.28 -5.41
CA ASP A 877 51.10 24.81 -5.15
C ASP A 877 51.43 23.67 -6.13
N LEU A 878 52.42 23.88 -7.00
CA LEU A 878 52.77 22.93 -8.08
C LEU A 878 53.27 21.58 -7.52
N ASP A 879 53.91 21.53 -6.36
CA ASP A 879 54.38 20.28 -5.77
C ASP A 879 53.24 19.47 -5.13
N ALA A 880 52.29 20.16 -4.52
CA ALA A 880 51.05 19.55 -4.03
C ALA A 880 50.22 19.02 -5.18
N GLU A 881 50.14 19.73 -6.33
CA GLU A 881 49.42 19.32 -7.50
C GLU A 881 50.04 18.10 -8.21
N ARG A 882 51.39 18.06 -8.27
CA ARG A 882 52.14 16.86 -8.76
C ARG A 882 51.75 15.62 -7.96
N THR A 883 51.77 15.74 -6.64
CA THR A 883 51.39 14.64 -5.73
C THR A 883 49.92 14.18 -5.93
N ARG A 884 49.03 15.15 -6.12
CA ARG A 884 47.60 14.89 -6.38
C ARG A 884 47.39 14.11 -7.70
N LEU A 885 48.05 14.57 -8.76
CA LEU A 885 47.97 13.95 -10.09
C LEU A 885 48.55 12.54 -10.10
N ASP A 886 49.65 12.28 -9.40
CA ASP A 886 50.23 10.94 -9.26
C ASP A 886 49.25 9.97 -8.55
N LYS A 887 48.55 10.44 -7.52
CA LYS A 887 47.51 9.68 -6.80
C LYS A 887 46.31 9.38 -7.72
N GLU A 888 45.86 10.38 -8.47
CA GLU A 888 44.70 10.24 -9.36
C GLU A 888 45.00 9.34 -10.57
N LEU A 889 46.20 9.44 -11.15
CA LEU A 889 46.69 8.53 -12.20
C LEU A 889 46.65 7.07 -11.72
N LYS A 890 47.10 6.82 -10.51
CA LYS A 890 47.06 5.49 -9.89
C LYS A 890 45.62 4.99 -9.69
N ARG A 891 44.74 5.89 -9.28
CA ARG A 891 43.30 5.57 -9.11
C ARG A 891 42.64 5.17 -10.45
N VAL A 892 42.83 6.02 -11.48
CA VAL A 892 42.24 5.81 -12.80
C VAL A 892 42.81 4.55 -13.47
N ALA A 893 44.12 4.30 -13.33
CA ALA A 893 44.75 3.05 -13.79
C ALA A 893 44.09 1.81 -13.13
N GLY A 894 43.72 1.91 -11.84
CA GLY A 894 42.98 0.86 -11.14
C GLY A 894 41.58 0.64 -11.71
N GLU A 895 40.87 1.68 -12.12
CA GLU A 895 39.54 1.55 -12.76
C GLU A 895 39.64 0.96 -14.16
N ILE A 896 40.67 1.34 -14.94
CA ILE A 896 40.97 0.71 -16.27
C ILE A 896 41.19 -0.79 -16.07
N ALA A 897 42.05 -1.20 -15.12
CA ALA A 897 42.34 -2.59 -14.88
C ALA A 897 41.09 -3.39 -14.46
N LYS A 898 40.15 -2.77 -13.72
CA LYS A 898 38.86 -3.40 -13.36
C LYS A 898 37.97 -3.61 -14.59
N CYS A 899 37.88 -2.63 -15.49
CA CYS A 899 37.12 -2.73 -16.73
C CYS A 899 37.72 -3.79 -17.66
N GLU A 900 39.07 -3.78 -17.83
CA GLU A 900 39.80 -4.77 -18.62
C GLU A 900 39.63 -6.20 -18.05
N ALA A 901 39.70 -6.38 -16.72
CA ALA A 901 39.50 -7.65 -16.07
C ALA A 901 38.08 -8.19 -16.30
N LYS A 902 37.05 -7.33 -16.24
CA LYS A 902 35.66 -7.72 -16.52
C LYS A 902 35.50 -8.09 -18.02
N LEU A 903 35.97 -7.26 -18.92
CA LEU A 903 35.89 -7.48 -20.37
C LEU A 903 36.76 -8.65 -20.85
N GLY A 904 37.87 -8.94 -20.16
CA GLY A 904 38.72 -10.10 -20.38
C GLY A 904 38.11 -11.42 -19.82
N ASN A 905 37.10 -11.33 -18.97
CA ASN A 905 36.40 -12.52 -18.46
C ASN A 905 35.38 -13.02 -19.48
N ALA A 906 35.72 -14.10 -20.20
CA ALA A 906 34.88 -14.69 -21.23
C ALA A 906 33.48 -15.13 -20.71
N THR A 907 33.37 -15.48 -19.42
CA THR A 907 32.09 -15.86 -18.79
C THR A 907 31.21 -14.62 -18.61
N PHE A 908 31.77 -13.51 -18.17
CA PHE A 908 31.04 -12.25 -18.06
C PHE A 908 30.55 -11.76 -19.42
N VAL A 909 31.42 -11.69 -20.42
CA VAL A 909 31.06 -11.19 -21.77
C VAL A 909 29.98 -12.04 -22.44
N ARG A 910 29.96 -13.35 -22.16
CA ARG A 910 28.98 -14.28 -22.74
C ARG A 910 27.62 -14.23 -22.02
N ASN A 911 27.61 -14.03 -20.70
CA ASN A 911 26.42 -14.20 -19.88
C ASN A 911 25.75 -12.86 -19.48
N ALA A 912 26.46 -11.74 -19.54
CA ALA A 912 25.88 -10.43 -19.24
C ALA A 912 25.03 -9.91 -20.40
N PRO A 913 23.97 -9.12 -20.15
CA PRO A 913 23.23 -8.43 -21.20
C PRO A 913 24.16 -7.59 -22.09
N ALA A 914 23.91 -7.57 -23.39
CA ALA A 914 24.75 -6.84 -24.38
C ALA A 914 24.93 -5.36 -24.00
N ALA A 915 23.88 -4.71 -23.51
CA ALA A 915 23.92 -3.32 -23.02
C ALA A 915 24.91 -3.12 -21.86
N VAL A 916 25.05 -4.09 -20.95
CA VAL A 916 25.99 -4.02 -19.81
C VAL A 916 27.43 -4.19 -20.30
N VAL A 917 27.67 -5.08 -21.27
CA VAL A 917 28.99 -5.25 -21.85
C VAL A 917 29.41 -4.00 -22.61
N GLU A 918 28.48 -3.38 -23.35
CA GLU A 918 28.75 -2.13 -24.09
C GLU A 918 29.00 -0.96 -23.14
N GLN A 919 28.26 -0.88 -22.05
CA GLN A 919 28.49 0.11 -20.99
C GLN A 919 29.89 -0.03 -20.37
N GLU A 920 30.38 -1.26 -20.13
CA GLU A 920 31.75 -1.45 -19.60
C GLU A 920 32.82 -1.13 -20.67
N ARG A 921 32.55 -1.33 -21.96
CA ARG A 921 33.45 -0.87 -23.04
C ARG A 921 33.52 0.65 -23.10
N GLN A 922 32.40 1.32 -23.05
CA GLN A 922 32.35 2.78 -23.01
C GLN A 922 33.11 3.32 -21.79
N ARG A 923 32.89 2.74 -20.61
CA ARG A 923 33.63 3.10 -19.37
C ARG A 923 35.15 2.92 -19.53
N LEU A 924 35.61 1.83 -20.16
CA LEU A 924 37.01 1.63 -20.45
C LEU A 924 37.58 2.72 -21.35
N THR A 925 36.84 3.09 -22.40
CA THR A 925 37.21 4.17 -23.33
C THR A 925 37.35 5.51 -22.57
N ASP A 926 36.37 5.84 -21.76
CA ASP A 926 36.30 7.08 -20.98
C ASP A 926 37.45 7.14 -19.96
N TRP A 927 37.69 6.05 -19.21
CA TRP A 927 38.81 5.99 -18.26
C TRP A 927 40.19 6.08 -18.93
N THR A 928 40.33 5.47 -20.11
CA THR A 928 41.59 5.52 -20.87
C THR A 928 41.85 6.94 -21.37
N ALA A 929 40.85 7.63 -21.90
CA ALA A 929 40.94 9.04 -22.28
C ALA A 929 41.29 9.94 -21.09
N GLN A 930 40.69 9.71 -19.94
CA GLN A 930 40.97 10.45 -18.71
C GLN A 930 42.41 10.22 -18.23
N HIS A 931 42.89 8.97 -18.25
CA HIS A 931 44.25 8.63 -17.86
C HIS A 931 45.28 9.35 -18.75
N GLN A 932 45.07 9.35 -20.08
CA GLN A 932 45.93 10.05 -21.02
C GLN A 932 45.96 11.55 -20.77
N ALA A 933 44.80 12.16 -20.51
CA ALA A 933 44.71 13.59 -20.18
C ALA A 933 45.46 13.96 -18.89
N LEU A 934 45.29 13.14 -17.84
CA LEU A 934 46.00 13.35 -16.55
C LEU A 934 47.49 13.14 -16.68
N ALA A 935 47.96 12.13 -17.46
CA ALA A 935 49.37 11.91 -17.72
C ALA A 935 50.00 13.05 -18.51
N ALA A 936 49.30 13.58 -19.51
CA ALA A 936 49.75 14.77 -20.25
C ALA A 936 49.81 16.02 -19.35
N GLN A 937 48.87 16.19 -18.43
CA GLN A 937 48.88 17.27 -17.44
C GLN A 937 50.05 17.13 -16.48
N ARG A 938 50.30 15.91 -15.97
CA ARG A 938 51.42 15.63 -15.07
C ARG A 938 52.77 15.87 -15.73
N ALA A 939 52.94 15.56 -17.00
CA ALA A 939 54.16 15.78 -17.77
C ALA A 939 54.47 17.28 -17.99
N LYS A 940 53.49 18.16 -17.86
CA LYS A 940 53.66 19.63 -18.02
C LYS A 940 53.98 20.35 -16.72
N LEU A 941 53.83 19.70 -15.57
CA LEU A 941 54.19 20.18 -14.26
C LEU A 941 55.60 19.77 -13.86
#